data_c58995b623bb29a5dad29787da2b6b93
#
_entry.id   c58995b623bb29a5dad29787da2b6b93
#
_cell.length_a   1.000
_cell.length_b   1.000
_cell.length_c   1.000
_cell.angle_alpha   90.00
_cell.angle_beta   90.00
_cell.angle_gamma   90.00
#
_symmetry.space_group_name_H-M   'P 1'
#
loop_
_entity.id
_entity.type
_entity.pdbx_description
1 polymer ?
#
loop_
_entity_poly.entity_id
_entity_poly.type
_entity_poly.pdbx_seq_one_letter_code
_entity_poly.pdbx_strand_id
1 'polypeptide(L)'
;LVLAVLAHLLWRRGADGALWPRLKRLPRRLASPSGAILAGALLVAGLSGGWIYYQMNVVNEYTTQDDAEAQLAAYEKKYLKYETLAQPTATDVRLRVDLYPEETRMEASGRFAFVNNTDTPIEQLHLRLADPDAEILSIEVEGAQLAMNDEENRYRIYRFDEPLAPGEESAATFRTRRWQQGMRASGDDTRLVKNGTFLNNGEFMPQIGMDRQGLLTDRATRRKYDLPAELRPAKLEDEGARGRNYVGNAPWVTSDITISTLASQTPVAPGKRVSDEVQGERRVARFVSEQPILGFFSIQSAEYDVARREHGDVTLEIYHHPTHDFNVERMLDAMEASLDYYEANFGDYQFDHARIIEFPGYASFAQAFAGTIPYSERIGFIADNGDAESIDYVTYVTAHELGHQYWAHQLISSDQQGGTMLVETMAQYSALMVMKELYGEDQIRRFLKYELDNYLSARGSEAIEELPLERVENQGYIHYRKGAVAMYLLQDRLGEDRVNAMLADLLDRYRFKGPPYANANDLVGGFASLARNEGERELVDDLLKRITLYDLKAEQATVRKRDDGRFETVFEFEADKFYADGEGRERKAMLNDVIEIGLFAEKPGLGAFDGKDVLQLRRYPVRSGSQTVTIVTERRPAFVGIDPYNKYIDRNSDDNIIEAEAE
;
A
#
# COMPACT_ATOMS: atom_id res chain seq x y z
N LEU A 1 35.42 -27.29 -2.94
CA LEU A 1 36.18 -28.56 -3.09
C LEU A 1 37.45 -28.33 -3.91
N VAL A 2 37.41 -27.73 -5.12
CA VAL A 2 38.60 -27.47 -5.98
C VAL A 2 39.69 -26.72 -5.20
N LEU A 3 39.35 -25.60 -4.56
CA LEU A 3 40.30 -24.81 -3.77
C LEU A 3 40.86 -25.61 -2.57
N ALA A 4 40.08 -26.42 -1.91
CA ALA A 4 40.51 -27.27 -0.80
C ALA A 4 41.50 -28.34 -1.27
N VAL A 5 41.28 -28.98 -2.41
CA VAL A 5 42.19 -29.96 -3.00
C VAL A 5 43.48 -29.28 -3.50
N LEU A 6 43.40 -28.09 -4.12
CA LEU A 6 44.57 -27.29 -4.49
C LEU A 6 45.38 -26.91 -3.25
N ALA A 7 44.75 -26.45 -2.20
CA ALA A 7 45.41 -26.17 -0.92
C ALA A 7 46.12 -27.42 -0.38
N HIS A 8 45.43 -28.60 -0.39
CA HIS A 8 46.04 -29.85 0.02
C HIS A 8 47.24 -30.28 -0.86
N LEU A 9 47.13 -30.13 -2.20
CA LEU A 9 48.22 -30.41 -3.13
C LEU A 9 49.43 -29.52 -2.91
N LEU A 10 49.26 -28.28 -2.48
CA LEU A 10 50.28 -27.32 -2.18
C LEU A 10 50.72 -27.35 -0.71
N TRP A 11 50.04 -28.12 0.15
CA TRP A 11 50.32 -28.20 1.59
C TRP A 11 51.65 -28.85 1.88
N ARG A 12 52.39 -28.29 2.85
CA ARG A 12 53.61 -28.87 3.37
C ARG A 12 53.69 -28.75 4.90
N ARG A 13 54.07 -29.80 5.57
CA ARG A 13 54.42 -29.79 6.98
C ARG A 13 55.85 -29.22 7.09
N GLY A 14 56.05 -28.16 7.85
CA GLY A 14 57.37 -27.55 8.15
C GLY A 14 57.38 -26.01 7.97
N ALA A 15 58.43 -25.35 8.51
CA ALA A 15 58.55 -23.89 8.64
C ALA A 15 58.94 -23.13 7.34
N ASP A 16 59.29 -23.87 6.25
CA ASP A 16 59.73 -23.23 4.99
C ASP A 16 58.56 -22.64 4.20
N GLY A 17 58.53 -21.31 4.10
CA GLY A 17 57.50 -20.57 3.40
C GLY A 17 57.62 -20.51 1.87
N ALA A 18 58.71 -21.01 1.25
CA ALA A 18 58.98 -20.86 -0.17
C ALA A 18 57.95 -21.58 -1.07
N LEU A 19 57.38 -20.86 -2.01
CA LEU A 19 56.40 -21.37 -2.98
C LEU A 19 57.03 -22.29 -4.04
N TRP A 20 58.24 -22.01 -4.47
CA TRP A 20 58.90 -22.71 -5.57
C TRP A 20 59.13 -24.22 -5.35
N PRO A 21 59.58 -24.69 -4.17
CA PRO A 21 59.65 -26.13 -3.90
C PRO A 21 58.28 -26.83 -3.89
N ARG A 22 57.23 -26.11 -3.59
CA ARG A 22 55.83 -26.65 -3.62
C ARG A 22 55.40 -26.86 -5.07
N LEU A 23 55.64 -25.89 -5.93
CA LEU A 23 55.31 -25.97 -7.36
C LEU A 23 56.11 -27.08 -8.06
N LYS A 24 57.41 -27.28 -7.76
CA LYS A 24 58.22 -28.38 -8.34
C LYS A 24 57.69 -29.78 -8.00
N ARG A 25 56.98 -29.95 -6.91
CA ARG A 25 56.37 -31.23 -6.49
C ARG A 25 54.94 -31.44 -7.02
N LEU A 26 54.33 -30.40 -7.52
CA LEU A 26 52.95 -30.42 -7.98
C LEU A 26 52.69 -31.50 -9.07
N PRO A 27 53.55 -31.70 -10.08
CA PRO A 27 53.31 -32.74 -11.11
C PRO A 27 53.21 -34.15 -10.51
N ARG A 28 54.05 -34.48 -9.54
CA ARG A 28 53.99 -35.81 -8.85
C ARG A 28 52.75 -35.97 -8.00
N ARG A 29 52.26 -34.91 -7.39
CA ARG A 29 51.04 -34.92 -6.59
C ARG A 29 49.78 -34.94 -7.47
N LEU A 30 49.83 -34.32 -8.65
CA LEU A 30 48.78 -34.43 -9.64
C LEU A 30 48.64 -35.85 -10.24
N ALA A 31 49.74 -36.60 -10.25
CA ALA A 31 49.71 -38.02 -10.65
C ALA A 31 49.31 -39.00 -9.53
N SER A 32 48.79 -38.49 -8.43
CA SER A 32 48.33 -39.25 -7.22
C SER A 32 46.80 -39.24 -7.13
N PRO A 33 46.18 -40.05 -6.21
CA PRO A 33 44.74 -39.98 -5.96
C PRO A 33 44.18 -38.55 -5.72
N SER A 34 45.01 -37.66 -5.06
CA SER A 34 44.62 -36.26 -4.87
C SER A 34 44.49 -35.48 -6.19
N GLY A 35 45.32 -35.86 -7.19
CA GLY A 35 45.16 -35.26 -8.53
C GLY A 35 43.93 -35.78 -9.27
N ALA A 36 43.58 -37.03 -9.11
CA ALA A 36 42.33 -37.59 -9.64
C ALA A 36 41.09 -36.94 -9.01
N ILE A 37 41.14 -36.69 -7.68
CA ILE A 37 40.08 -35.92 -6.99
C ILE A 37 40.00 -34.49 -7.54
N LEU A 38 41.14 -33.82 -7.77
CA LEU A 38 41.16 -32.47 -8.38
C LEU A 38 40.56 -32.49 -9.77
N ALA A 39 40.95 -33.45 -10.63
CA ALA A 39 40.40 -33.61 -11.99
C ALA A 39 38.87 -33.84 -11.95
N GLY A 40 38.40 -34.72 -11.07
CA GLY A 40 36.97 -34.94 -10.87
C GLY A 40 36.24 -33.69 -10.36
N ALA A 41 36.84 -32.95 -9.41
CA ALA A 41 36.25 -31.73 -8.89
C ALA A 41 36.22 -30.60 -9.96
N LEU A 42 37.24 -30.50 -10.81
CA LEU A 42 37.27 -29.57 -11.94
C LEU A 42 36.26 -29.95 -13.02
N LEU A 43 36.10 -31.26 -13.31
CA LEU A 43 35.08 -31.73 -14.25
C LEU A 43 33.67 -31.37 -13.72
N VAL A 44 33.37 -31.66 -12.47
CA VAL A 44 32.08 -31.29 -11.85
C VAL A 44 31.89 -29.77 -11.89
N ALA A 45 32.90 -28.99 -11.50
CA ALA A 45 32.81 -27.53 -11.55
C ALA A 45 32.61 -27.00 -12.99
N GLY A 46 33.29 -27.60 -13.99
CA GLY A 46 33.13 -27.26 -15.40
C GLY A 46 31.73 -27.60 -15.94
N LEU A 47 31.21 -28.78 -15.60
CA LEU A 47 29.87 -29.21 -16.00
C LEU A 47 28.79 -28.35 -15.32
N SER A 48 28.93 -28.11 -14.00
CA SER A 48 28.01 -27.28 -13.25
C SER A 48 28.05 -25.81 -13.74
N GLY A 49 29.26 -25.26 -13.92
CA GLY A 49 29.41 -23.90 -14.44
C GLY A 49 28.90 -23.75 -15.86
N GLY A 50 29.16 -24.73 -16.73
CA GLY A 50 28.63 -24.76 -18.09
C GLY A 50 27.09 -24.86 -18.10
N TRP A 51 26.52 -25.69 -17.21
CA TRP A 51 25.07 -25.80 -17.08
C TRP A 51 24.44 -24.50 -16.58
N ILE A 52 25.03 -23.88 -15.54
CA ILE A 52 24.56 -22.58 -15.02
C ILE A 52 24.66 -21.50 -16.13
N TYR A 53 25.79 -21.44 -16.83
CA TYR A 53 25.96 -20.51 -17.94
C TYR A 53 24.89 -20.71 -19.02
N TYR A 54 24.63 -21.97 -19.40
CA TYR A 54 23.58 -22.31 -20.39
C TYR A 54 22.21 -21.83 -19.90
N GLN A 55 21.84 -22.11 -18.64
CA GLN A 55 20.57 -21.68 -18.07
C GLN A 55 20.41 -20.16 -18.03
N MET A 56 21.47 -19.46 -17.61
CA MET A 56 21.41 -18.01 -17.40
C MET A 56 21.61 -17.17 -18.67
N ASN A 57 22.24 -17.71 -19.72
CA ASN A 57 22.63 -16.93 -20.91
C ASN A 57 22.07 -17.46 -22.24
N VAL A 58 21.52 -18.68 -22.25
CA VAL A 58 20.98 -19.32 -23.47
C VAL A 58 19.49 -19.60 -23.31
N VAL A 59 19.07 -20.13 -22.17
CA VAL A 59 17.65 -20.32 -21.84
C VAL A 59 17.01 -18.99 -21.42
N ASN A 60 17.75 -18.20 -20.65
CA ASN A 60 17.37 -16.84 -20.24
C ASN A 60 18.34 -15.81 -20.85
N GLU A 61 17.95 -14.56 -20.83
CA GLU A 61 18.84 -13.44 -21.12
C GLU A 61 19.47 -12.94 -19.79
N TYR A 62 20.80 -12.93 -19.75
CA TYR A 62 21.52 -12.39 -18.60
C TYR A 62 21.53 -10.88 -18.66
N THR A 63 20.72 -10.24 -17.81
CA THR A 63 20.63 -8.79 -17.70
C THR A 63 21.26 -8.36 -16.37
N THR A 64 22.23 -7.45 -16.44
CA THR A 64 22.77 -6.83 -15.21
C THR A 64 21.80 -5.78 -14.66
N GLN A 65 21.98 -5.38 -13.39
CA GLN A 65 21.22 -4.27 -12.83
C GLN A 65 21.41 -2.98 -13.66
N ASP A 66 22.64 -2.69 -14.08
CA ASP A 66 22.95 -1.52 -14.91
C ASP A 66 22.23 -1.55 -16.27
N ASP A 67 22.11 -2.72 -16.90
CA ASP A 67 21.37 -2.88 -18.16
C ASP A 67 19.87 -2.64 -17.96
N ALA A 68 19.29 -3.20 -16.89
CA ALA A 68 17.89 -3.00 -16.56
C ALA A 68 17.57 -1.53 -16.24
N GLU A 69 18.42 -0.87 -15.46
CA GLU A 69 18.31 0.56 -15.17
C GLU A 69 18.43 1.42 -16.44
N ALA A 70 19.40 1.10 -17.31
CA ALA A 70 19.59 1.80 -18.60
C ALA A 70 18.37 1.66 -19.52
N GLN A 71 17.75 0.48 -19.56
CA GLN A 71 16.54 0.22 -20.33
C GLN A 71 15.37 1.06 -19.80
N LEU A 72 15.13 1.09 -18.51
CA LEU A 72 14.08 1.92 -17.89
C LEU A 72 14.30 3.41 -18.14
N ALA A 73 15.55 3.88 -18.08
CA ALA A 73 15.89 5.26 -18.40
C ALA A 73 15.66 5.59 -19.88
N ALA A 74 15.99 4.66 -20.78
CA ALA A 74 15.74 4.82 -22.22
C ALA A 74 14.25 4.84 -22.54
N TYR A 75 13.46 3.99 -21.86
CA TYR A 75 12.00 4.00 -21.95
C TYR A 75 11.44 5.37 -21.54
N GLU A 76 11.81 5.89 -20.37
CA GLU A 76 11.35 7.19 -19.89
C GLU A 76 11.68 8.32 -20.89
N LYS A 77 12.94 8.41 -21.33
CA LYS A 77 13.38 9.43 -22.30
C LYS A 77 12.62 9.36 -23.62
N LYS A 78 12.23 8.17 -24.07
CA LYS A 78 11.56 7.96 -25.34
C LYS A 78 10.05 8.20 -25.28
N TYR A 79 9.40 7.77 -24.19
CA TYR A 79 7.95 7.64 -24.11
C TYR A 79 7.25 8.58 -23.14
N LEU A 80 7.93 9.18 -22.15
CA LEU A 80 7.30 10.10 -21.19
C LEU A 80 6.53 11.24 -21.85
N LYS A 81 6.98 11.69 -23.02
CA LYS A 81 6.29 12.73 -23.83
C LYS A 81 4.87 12.35 -24.26
N TYR A 82 4.51 11.06 -24.21
CA TYR A 82 3.18 10.58 -24.57
C TYR A 82 2.27 10.40 -23.33
N GLU A 83 2.74 10.71 -22.14
CA GLU A 83 1.97 10.55 -20.90
C GLU A 83 0.64 11.32 -20.93
N THR A 84 0.63 12.50 -21.52
CA THR A 84 -0.55 13.37 -21.64
C THR A 84 -1.24 13.27 -23.01
N LEU A 85 -0.79 12.34 -23.87
CA LEU A 85 -1.42 12.13 -25.17
C LEU A 85 -2.83 11.57 -24.96
N ALA A 86 -3.82 12.20 -25.58
CA ALA A 86 -5.20 11.72 -25.55
C ALA A 86 -5.27 10.26 -26.06
N GLN A 87 -5.82 9.40 -25.25
CA GLN A 87 -6.00 7.97 -25.53
C GLN A 87 -7.45 7.57 -25.25
N PRO A 88 -7.99 6.54 -25.93
CA PRO A 88 -9.32 6.05 -25.61
C PRO A 88 -9.35 5.40 -24.21
N THR A 89 -10.53 5.33 -23.64
CA THR A 89 -10.78 4.77 -22.30
C THR A 89 -11.35 3.36 -22.42
N ALA A 90 -10.73 2.38 -21.77
CA ALA A 90 -11.28 1.03 -21.68
C ALA A 90 -12.63 1.01 -20.95
N THR A 91 -13.57 0.16 -21.41
CA THR A 91 -14.92 0.05 -20.89
C THR A 91 -15.35 -1.36 -20.51
N ASP A 92 -14.80 -2.39 -21.19
CA ASP A 92 -15.14 -3.80 -20.97
C ASP A 92 -13.87 -4.64 -21.11
N VAL A 93 -13.69 -5.62 -20.23
CA VAL A 93 -12.53 -6.54 -20.24
C VAL A 93 -13.04 -7.97 -20.17
N ARG A 94 -12.73 -8.77 -21.18
CA ARG A 94 -13.02 -10.20 -21.21
C ARG A 94 -11.74 -10.98 -21.29
N LEU A 95 -11.48 -11.82 -20.28
CA LEU A 95 -10.22 -12.52 -20.10
C LEU A 95 -10.44 -14.02 -19.96
N ARG A 96 -9.52 -14.77 -20.53
CA ARG A 96 -9.25 -16.16 -20.21
C ARG A 96 -7.80 -16.28 -19.77
N VAL A 97 -7.57 -16.82 -18.58
CA VAL A 97 -6.24 -17.05 -18.02
C VAL A 97 -6.09 -18.55 -17.73
N ASP A 98 -5.10 -19.17 -18.32
CA ASP A 98 -4.75 -20.57 -18.10
C ASP A 98 -3.44 -20.63 -17.29
N LEU A 99 -3.55 -21.03 -16.01
CA LEU A 99 -2.42 -21.18 -15.08
C LEU A 99 -1.88 -22.61 -15.13
N TYR A 100 -0.56 -22.76 -15.23
CA TYR A 100 0.16 -24.02 -15.16
C TYR A 100 1.21 -23.94 -14.04
N PRO A 101 0.79 -24.03 -12.75
CA PRO A 101 1.66 -23.77 -11.63
C PRO A 101 2.89 -24.67 -11.55
N GLU A 102 2.74 -25.94 -11.94
CA GLU A 102 3.86 -26.91 -12.00
C GLU A 102 4.95 -26.53 -12.99
N GLU A 103 4.59 -25.80 -14.04
CA GLU A 103 5.50 -25.32 -15.09
C GLU A 103 5.96 -23.87 -14.85
N THR A 104 5.47 -23.21 -13.76
CA THR A 104 5.62 -21.76 -13.57
C THR A 104 5.29 -20.97 -14.82
N ARG A 105 4.16 -21.33 -15.45
CA ARG A 105 3.69 -20.77 -16.73
C ARG A 105 2.23 -20.30 -16.61
N MET A 106 1.97 -19.16 -17.26
CA MET A 106 0.64 -18.61 -17.45
C MET A 106 0.46 -18.19 -18.91
N GLU A 107 -0.71 -18.44 -19.46
CA GLU A 107 -1.15 -17.90 -20.74
C GLU A 107 -2.43 -17.10 -20.53
N ALA A 108 -2.45 -15.88 -21.07
CA ALA A 108 -3.65 -15.04 -21.04
C ALA A 108 -4.07 -14.72 -22.48
N SER A 109 -5.36 -14.71 -22.69
CA SER A 109 -5.99 -14.21 -23.92
C SER A 109 -7.20 -13.38 -23.55
N GLY A 110 -7.44 -12.32 -24.29
CA GLY A 110 -8.57 -11.47 -23.96
C GLY A 110 -8.91 -10.47 -25.06
N ARG A 111 -10.03 -9.80 -24.81
CA ARG A 111 -10.48 -8.65 -25.57
C ARG A 111 -10.83 -7.54 -24.58
N PHE A 112 -10.40 -6.34 -24.84
CA PHE A 112 -10.89 -5.16 -24.15
C PHE A 112 -11.48 -4.17 -25.15
N ALA A 113 -12.67 -3.69 -24.83
CA ALA A 113 -13.32 -2.63 -25.58
C ALA A 113 -12.90 -1.28 -25.00
N PHE A 114 -12.89 -0.26 -25.84
CA PHE A 114 -12.58 1.11 -25.45
C PHE A 114 -13.37 2.10 -26.28
N VAL A 115 -13.54 3.31 -25.76
CA VAL A 115 -14.28 4.42 -26.37
C VAL A 115 -13.42 5.68 -26.38
N ASN A 116 -13.53 6.46 -27.44
CA ASN A 116 -13.00 7.82 -27.44
C ASN A 116 -13.95 8.73 -26.65
N ASN A 117 -13.66 8.96 -25.37
CA ASN A 117 -14.40 9.85 -24.51
C ASN A 117 -13.83 11.29 -24.48
N THR A 118 -12.97 11.64 -25.43
CA THR A 118 -12.43 12.99 -25.61
C THR A 118 -13.23 13.79 -26.63
N ASP A 119 -13.02 15.11 -26.72
CA ASP A 119 -13.68 15.98 -27.67
C ASP A 119 -13.04 16.01 -29.06
N THR A 120 -11.94 15.26 -29.26
CA THR A 120 -11.16 15.26 -30.50
C THR A 120 -10.96 13.84 -31.04
N PRO A 121 -10.88 13.68 -32.37
CA PRO A 121 -10.55 12.38 -32.96
C PRO A 121 -9.17 11.86 -32.50
N ILE A 122 -9.07 10.57 -32.22
CA ILE A 122 -7.82 9.90 -31.83
C ILE A 122 -7.26 9.14 -33.03
N GLU A 123 -6.04 9.52 -33.43
CA GLU A 123 -5.37 8.90 -34.60
C GLU A 123 -4.61 7.62 -34.26
N GLN A 124 -4.15 7.48 -33.00
CA GLN A 124 -3.24 6.40 -32.58
C GLN A 124 -3.64 5.82 -31.23
N LEU A 125 -3.61 4.50 -31.15
CA LEU A 125 -3.70 3.77 -29.89
C LEU A 125 -2.30 3.33 -29.48
N HIS A 126 -1.89 3.70 -28.27
CA HIS A 126 -0.65 3.25 -27.66
C HIS A 126 -0.95 2.12 -26.68
N LEU A 127 -0.19 1.04 -26.75
CA LEU A 127 -0.32 -0.11 -25.86
C LEU A 127 1.03 -0.49 -25.27
N ARG A 128 1.08 -0.76 -23.98
CA ARG A 128 2.26 -1.22 -23.26
C ARG A 128 1.95 -2.44 -22.40
N LEU A 129 2.87 -3.39 -22.36
CA LEU A 129 2.95 -4.44 -21.35
C LEU A 129 4.21 -4.20 -20.51
N ALA A 130 4.04 -3.67 -19.30
CA ALA A 130 5.17 -3.16 -18.50
C ALA A 130 6.07 -4.26 -17.94
N ASP A 131 5.51 -5.42 -17.60
CA ASP A 131 6.24 -6.50 -16.94
C ASP A 131 7.28 -7.15 -17.88
N PRO A 132 8.57 -7.21 -17.48
CA PRO A 132 9.63 -7.79 -18.31
C PRO A 132 9.51 -9.30 -18.49
N ASP A 133 8.80 -9.99 -17.60
CA ASP A 133 8.64 -11.44 -17.64
C ASP A 133 7.47 -11.90 -18.52
N ALA A 134 6.68 -10.95 -19.03
CA ALA A 134 5.56 -11.22 -19.92
C ALA A 134 5.94 -11.00 -21.40
N GLU A 135 5.55 -11.95 -22.25
CA GLU A 135 5.73 -11.93 -23.69
C GLU A 135 4.41 -11.61 -24.39
N ILE A 136 4.43 -10.71 -25.36
CA ILE A 136 3.28 -10.42 -26.22
C ILE A 136 3.32 -11.38 -27.42
N LEU A 137 2.43 -12.37 -27.45
CA LEU A 137 2.29 -13.32 -28.55
C LEU A 137 1.56 -12.71 -29.75
N SER A 138 0.48 -11.96 -29.47
CA SER A 138 -0.25 -11.20 -30.50
C SER A 138 -1.04 -10.05 -29.86
N ILE A 139 -1.23 -8.96 -30.61
CA ILE A 139 -2.24 -7.94 -30.36
C ILE A 139 -2.81 -7.53 -31.72
N GLU A 140 -4.14 -7.48 -31.81
CA GLU A 140 -4.89 -7.00 -32.97
C GLU A 140 -5.86 -5.92 -32.50
N VAL A 141 -5.92 -4.81 -33.22
CA VAL A 141 -6.81 -3.67 -32.91
C VAL A 141 -7.79 -3.50 -34.07
N GLU A 142 -9.08 -3.48 -33.76
CA GLU A 142 -10.14 -3.33 -34.76
C GLU A 142 -10.03 -1.96 -35.44
N GLY A 143 -9.96 -1.94 -36.77
CA GLY A 143 -9.86 -0.73 -37.59
C GLY A 143 -8.51 0.01 -37.49
N ALA A 144 -7.43 -0.66 -37.05
CA ALA A 144 -6.13 -0.04 -36.93
C ALA A 144 -4.98 -0.99 -37.38
N GLN A 145 -3.88 -0.41 -37.83
CA GLN A 145 -2.69 -1.12 -38.26
C GLN A 145 -1.52 -0.82 -37.33
N LEU A 146 -0.66 -1.82 -37.09
CA LEU A 146 0.58 -1.67 -36.34
C LEU A 146 1.52 -0.70 -37.05
N ALA A 147 1.73 0.48 -36.46
CA ALA A 147 2.61 1.52 -36.97
C ALA A 147 4.02 1.44 -36.36
N MET A 148 4.14 0.97 -35.12
CA MET A 148 5.42 0.82 -34.41
C MET A 148 5.36 -0.38 -33.46
N ASN A 149 6.41 -1.21 -33.49
CA ASN A 149 6.65 -2.28 -32.52
C ASN A 149 8.02 -2.10 -31.87
N ASP A 150 8.05 -1.73 -30.62
CA ASP A 150 9.27 -1.69 -29.81
C ASP A 150 9.25 -2.91 -28.87
N GLU A 151 9.88 -3.99 -29.31
CA GLU A 151 9.89 -5.27 -28.59
C GLU A 151 10.64 -5.16 -27.25
N GLU A 152 11.74 -4.40 -27.22
CA GLU A 152 12.54 -4.20 -26.02
C GLU A 152 11.74 -3.54 -24.88
N ASN A 153 10.93 -2.53 -25.19
CA ASN A 153 10.10 -1.84 -24.24
C ASN A 153 8.66 -2.39 -24.18
N ARG A 154 8.36 -3.42 -24.97
CA ARG A 154 6.99 -3.99 -25.10
C ARG A 154 5.94 -2.92 -25.36
N TYR A 155 6.30 -1.92 -26.17
CA TYR A 155 5.48 -0.75 -26.48
C TYR A 155 5.08 -0.78 -27.96
N ARG A 156 3.77 -0.70 -28.22
CA ARG A 156 3.22 -0.74 -29.58
C ARG A 156 2.36 0.48 -29.84
N ILE A 157 2.45 1.02 -31.09
CA ILE A 157 1.57 2.09 -31.56
C ILE A 157 0.80 1.54 -32.75
N TYR A 158 -0.52 1.61 -32.65
CA TYR A 158 -1.44 1.30 -33.73
C TYR A 158 -1.99 2.60 -34.28
N ARG A 159 -2.07 2.72 -35.61
CA ARG A 159 -2.72 3.85 -36.27
C ARG A 159 -4.06 3.39 -36.80
N PHE A 160 -5.12 4.10 -36.43
CA PHE A 160 -6.46 3.84 -36.98
C PHE A 160 -6.49 4.14 -38.48
N ASP A 161 -7.19 3.32 -39.24
CA ASP A 161 -7.41 3.51 -40.70
C ASP A 161 -8.21 4.79 -40.94
N GLU A 162 -9.21 5.08 -40.06
CA GLU A 162 -9.89 6.34 -39.90
C GLU A 162 -9.76 6.76 -38.43
N PRO A 163 -9.42 8.04 -38.11
CA PRO A 163 -9.31 8.48 -36.72
C PRO A 163 -10.57 8.17 -35.91
N LEU A 164 -10.42 7.57 -34.73
CA LEU A 164 -11.53 7.22 -33.85
C LEU A 164 -12.25 8.48 -33.39
N ALA A 165 -13.47 8.71 -33.86
CA ALA A 165 -14.24 9.92 -33.58
C ALA A 165 -14.68 9.99 -32.10
N PRO A 166 -14.98 11.19 -31.55
CA PRO A 166 -15.58 11.32 -30.22
C PRO A 166 -16.84 10.47 -30.05
N GLY A 167 -16.88 9.64 -29.00
CA GLY A 167 -17.95 8.70 -28.71
C GLY A 167 -17.89 7.39 -29.50
N GLU A 168 -16.95 7.24 -30.42
CA GLU A 168 -16.79 6.00 -31.19
C GLU A 168 -16.08 4.93 -30.36
N GLU A 169 -16.54 3.68 -30.51
CA GLU A 169 -16.00 2.50 -29.82
C GLU A 169 -15.14 1.67 -30.77
N SER A 170 -14.12 1.01 -30.20
CA SER A 170 -13.33 -0.02 -30.87
C SER A 170 -12.85 -1.04 -29.83
N ALA A 171 -12.05 -2.02 -30.24
CA ALA A 171 -11.52 -3.02 -29.33
C ALA A 171 -10.15 -3.54 -29.75
N ALA A 172 -9.45 -4.11 -28.79
CA ALA A 172 -8.24 -4.87 -29.02
C ALA A 172 -8.40 -6.29 -28.49
N THR A 173 -7.85 -7.25 -29.22
CA THR A 173 -7.66 -8.63 -28.77
C THR A 173 -6.19 -8.89 -28.56
N PHE A 174 -5.86 -9.69 -27.56
CA PHE A 174 -4.46 -9.99 -27.26
C PHE A 174 -4.28 -11.43 -26.80
N ARG A 175 -3.03 -11.90 -26.94
CA ARG A 175 -2.51 -13.11 -26.31
C ARG A 175 -1.14 -12.79 -25.73
N THR A 176 -0.95 -13.17 -24.48
CA THR A 176 0.31 -13.01 -23.75
C THR A 176 0.68 -14.30 -23.06
N ARG A 177 1.95 -14.45 -22.76
CA ARG A 177 2.48 -15.59 -22.01
C ARG A 177 3.48 -15.09 -20.98
N ARG A 178 3.45 -15.70 -19.82
CA ARG A 178 4.46 -15.57 -18.78
C ARG A 178 4.99 -16.97 -18.49
N TRP A 179 6.28 -17.18 -18.64
CA TRP A 179 6.87 -18.52 -18.47
C TRP A 179 8.27 -18.42 -17.89
N GLN A 180 8.40 -18.81 -16.64
CA GLN A 180 9.70 -18.90 -16.00
C GLN A 180 10.37 -20.22 -16.37
N GLN A 181 11.48 -20.14 -17.07
CA GLN A 181 12.28 -21.30 -17.46
C GLN A 181 13.68 -21.22 -16.85
N GLY A 182 14.20 -22.39 -16.48
CA GLY A 182 15.59 -22.53 -16.10
C GLY A 182 15.97 -21.74 -14.84
N MET A 183 17.22 -21.29 -14.79
CA MET A 183 17.79 -20.51 -13.69
C MET A 183 18.03 -19.08 -14.16
N ARG A 184 17.51 -18.11 -13.42
CA ARG A 184 17.58 -16.69 -13.74
C ARG A 184 18.58 -15.98 -12.80
N ALA A 185 19.24 -14.93 -13.32
CA ALA A 185 20.16 -14.09 -12.52
C ALA A 185 19.43 -13.24 -11.48
N SER A 186 18.22 -12.79 -11.80
CA SER A 186 17.33 -12.02 -10.91
C SER A 186 16.66 -12.85 -9.81
N GLY A 187 16.87 -14.18 -9.82
CA GLY A 187 16.12 -15.11 -8.96
C GLY A 187 14.80 -15.56 -9.60
N ASP A 188 14.08 -16.40 -8.87
CA ASP A 188 12.81 -16.95 -9.33
C ASP A 188 11.69 -15.92 -9.15
N ASP A 189 10.72 -15.94 -10.05
CA ASP A 189 9.48 -15.17 -9.87
C ASP A 189 8.64 -15.81 -8.76
N THR A 190 8.39 -15.03 -7.74
CA THR A 190 7.65 -15.48 -6.56
C THR A 190 6.14 -15.27 -6.67
N ARG A 191 5.68 -14.61 -7.73
CA ARG A 191 4.25 -14.31 -7.98
C ARG A 191 3.53 -15.42 -8.73
N LEU A 192 4.26 -16.24 -9.49
CA LEU A 192 3.75 -17.40 -10.21
C LEU A 192 4.51 -18.64 -9.73
N VAL A 193 3.96 -19.34 -8.76
CA VAL A 193 4.59 -20.47 -8.08
C VAL A 193 3.65 -21.67 -8.03
N LYS A 194 4.17 -22.83 -7.62
CA LYS A 194 3.40 -24.08 -7.58
C LYS A 194 2.13 -23.99 -6.72
N ASN A 195 2.19 -23.25 -5.60
CA ASN A 195 1.05 -23.04 -4.71
C ASN A 195 1.10 -21.62 -4.16
N GLY A 196 0.19 -20.76 -4.60
CA GLY A 196 0.13 -19.35 -4.16
C GLY A 196 0.40 -18.31 -5.27
N THR A 197 -0.15 -18.53 -6.46
CA THR A 197 -0.08 -17.54 -7.54
C THR A 197 -0.85 -16.27 -7.17
N PHE A 198 -0.21 -15.12 -7.33
CA PHE A 198 -0.82 -13.79 -7.23
C PHE A 198 -0.24 -12.87 -8.29
N LEU A 199 -1.07 -12.46 -9.25
CA LEU A 199 -0.71 -11.58 -10.37
C LEU A 199 -1.75 -10.48 -10.54
N ASN A 200 -1.31 -9.24 -10.71
CA ASN A 200 -2.21 -8.16 -11.13
C ASN A 200 -2.28 -8.07 -12.67
N ASN A 201 -3.35 -7.46 -13.19
CA ASN A 201 -3.60 -7.41 -14.62
C ASN A 201 -2.50 -6.66 -15.41
N GLY A 202 -1.80 -5.70 -14.84
CA GLY A 202 -0.68 -4.99 -15.47
C GLY A 202 0.54 -5.89 -15.76
N GLU A 203 0.61 -7.08 -15.12
CA GLU A 203 1.69 -8.04 -15.30
C GLU A 203 1.48 -9.00 -16.48
N PHE A 204 0.29 -9.01 -17.09
CA PHE A 204 -0.01 -9.92 -18.19
C PHE A 204 -0.95 -9.35 -19.27
N MET A 205 -1.61 -8.23 -19.00
CA MET A 205 -2.54 -7.59 -19.94
C MET A 205 -1.95 -6.27 -20.45
N PRO A 206 -1.92 -6.03 -21.79
CA PRO A 206 -1.53 -4.74 -22.34
C PRO A 206 -2.42 -3.59 -21.79
N GLN A 207 -1.79 -2.50 -21.36
CA GLN A 207 -2.44 -1.30 -20.87
C GLN A 207 -2.45 -0.21 -21.94
N ILE A 208 -3.51 0.61 -21.98
CA ILE A 208 -3.63 1.73 -22.93
C ILE A 208 -2.75 2.89 -22.45
N GLY A 209 -2.00 3.47 -23.36
CA GLY A 209 -1.20 4.67 -23.13
C GLY A 209 0.21 4.40 -22.59
N MET A 210 0.90 5.49 -22.31
CA MET A 210 2.16 5.48 -21.56
C MET A 210 1.84 5.52 -20.07
N ASP A 211 2.49 4.68 -19.30
CA ASP A 211 2.37 4.66 -17.85
C ASP A 211 3.75 4.82 -17.18
N ARG A 212 3.75 5.18 -15.92
CA ARG A 212 4.96 5.35 -15.10
C ARG A 212 5.39 4.06 -14.39
N GLN A 213 4.67 2.97 -14.58
CA GLN A 213 4.96 1.72 -13.89
C GLN A 213 6.36 1.20 -14.26
N GLY A 214 7.14 0.88 -13.25
CA GLY A 214 8.51 0.40 -13.40
C GLY A 214 9.55 1.47 -13.74
N LEU A 215 9.22 2.77 -13.76
CA LEU A 215 10.21 3.83 -13.93
C LEU A 215 11.18 3.89 -12.74
N LEU A 216 12.38 4.40 -12.99
CA LEU A 216 13.37 4.61 -11.95
C LEU A 216 12.89 5.65 -10.93
N THR A 217 12.98 5.34 -9.65
CA THR A 217 12.55 6.22 -8.55
C THR A 217 13.72 6.75 -7.71
N ASP A 218 14.82 6.00 -7.62
CA ASP A 218 15.99 6.40 -6.84
C ASP A 218 16.72 7.59 -7.46
N ARG A 219 16.98 8.64 -6.67
CA ARG A 219 17.60 9.89 -7.13
C ARG A 219 19.00 9.72 -7.70
N ALA A 220 19.82 8.84 -7.10
CA ALA A 220 21.19 8.62 -7.54
C ALA A 220 21.20 7.87 -8.88
N THR A 221 20.37 6.85 -9.00
CA THR A 221 20.17 6.09 -10.23
C THR A 221 19.64 6.98 -11.34
N ARG A 222 18.63 7.82 -11.06
CA ARG A 222 18.09 8.77 -12.07
C ARG A 222 19.17 9.73 -12.58
N ARG A 223 19.99 10.30 -11.69
CA ARG A 223 21.12 11.17 -12.06
C ARG A 223 22.19 10.44 -12.89
N LYS A 224 22.45 9.15 -12.57
CA LYS A 224 23.40 8.30 -13.35
C LYS A 224 23.01 8.23 -14.83
N TYR A 225 21.73 8.31 -15.12
CA TYR A 225 21.18 8.24 -16.48
C TYR A 225 20.70 9.60 -17.03
N ASP A 226 21.14 10.73 -16.48
CA ASP A 226 20.77 12.08 -16.90
C ASP A 226 19.25 12.33 -16.92
N LEU A 227 18.53 11.74 -15.97
CA LEU A 227 17.12 12.00 -15.72
C LEU A 227 16.96 13.08 -14.62
N PRO A 228 15.83 13.82 -14.58
CA PRO A 228 15.49 14.64 -13.42
C PRO A 228 15.58 13.82 -12.14
N ALA A 229 16.04 14.41 -11.05
CA ALA A 229 16.24 13.69 -9.80
C ALA A 229 14.95 13.03 -9.27
N GLU A 230 13.81 13.64 -9.55
CA GLU A 230 12.49 13.14 -9.19
C GLU A 230 11.52 13.29 -10.37
N LEU A 231 10.61 12.35 -10.49
CA LEU A 231 9.46 12.43 -11.37
C LEU A 231 8.22 12.69 -10.50
N ARG A 232 8.00 13.97 -10.20
CA ARG A 232 6.92 14.38 -9.30
C ARG A 232 5.56 14.32 -9.98
N PRO A 233 4.46 14.10 -9.25
CA PRO A 233 3.12 14.18 -9.78
C PRO A 233 2.75 15.61 -10.19
N ALA A 234 1.65 15.76 -10.91
CA ALA A 234 1.11 17.07 -11.25
C ALA A 234 0.77 17.88 -10.00
N LYS A 235 0.89 19.21 -10.12
CA LYS A 235 0.53 20.11 -9.02
C LYS A 235 -0.98 20.12 -8.78
N LEU A 236 -1.38 20.35 -7.53
CA LEU A 236 -2.78 20.38 -7.13
C LEU A 236 -3.61 21.44 -7.87
N GLU A 237 -2.98 22.50 -8.38
CA GLU A 237 -3.59 23.56 -9.17
C GLU A 237 -3.79 23.21 -10.65
N ASP A 238 -3.23 22.10 -11.12
CA ASP A 238 -3.37 21.67 -12.52
C ASP A 238 -4.69 20.92 -12.72
N GLU A 239 -5.75 21.65 -13.07
CA GLU A 239 -7.06 21.06 -13.34
C GLU A 239 -7.04 20.07 -14.52
N GLY A 240 -6.10 20.19 -15.47
CA GLY A 240 -5.96 19.28 -16.59
C GLY A 240 -5.54 17.87 -16.13
N ALA A 241 -4.80 17.78 -15.03
CA ALA A 241 -4.35 16.50 -14.47
C ALA A 241 -5.48 15.69 -13.81
N ARG A 242 -6.66 16.28 -13.57
CA ARG A 242 -7.86 15.54 -13.13
C ARG A 242 -8.45 14.61 -14.20
N GLY A 243 -7.89 14.63 -15.39
CA GLY A 243 -8.23 13.70 -16.48
C GLY A 243 -7.72 12.26 -16.26
N ARG A 244 -6.75 12.06 -15.35
CA ARG A 244 -6.16 10.76 -15.02
C ARG A 244 -6.37 10.45 -13.54
N ASN A 245 -6.52 9.17 -13.21
CA ASN A 245 -6.63 8.75 -11.83
C ASN A 245 -5.29 8.29 -11.24
N TYR A 246 -5.25 8.18 -9.92
CA TYR A 246 -4.08 7.85 -9.12
C TYR A 246 -3.37 6.52 -9.52
N VAL A 247 -4.12 5.52 -9.96
CA VAL A 247 -3.55 4.25 -10.45
C VAL A 247 -3.20 4.31 -11.94
N GLY A 248 -2.99 5.50 -12.48
CA GLY A 248 -2.59 5.73 -13.84
C GLY A 248 -3.75 5.70 -14.82
N ASN A 249 -3.74 4.79 -15.79
CA ASN A 249 -4.79 4.68 -16.80
C ASN A 249 -5.71 3.48 -16.54
N ALA A 250 -6.25 3.40 -15.32
CA ALA A 250 -7.16 2.34 -14.86
C ALA A 250 -8.61 2.89 -14.75
N PRO A 251 -9.37 2.96 -15.86
CA PRO A 251 -10.75 3.44 -15.86
C PRO A 251 -11.70 2.43 -15.20
N TRP A 252 -12.96 2.84 -15.01
CA TRP A 252 -14.03 1.93 -14.62
C TRP A 252 -14.39 1.03 -15.79
N VAL A 253 -14.33 -0.30 -15.57
CA VAL A 253 -14.63 -1.31 -16.59
C VAL A 253 -15.62 -2.35 -16.07
N THR A 254 -16.39 -2.96 -16.98
CA THR A 254 -17.01 -4.25 -16.71
C THR A 254 -16.02 -5.37 -16.98
N SER A 255 -16.13 -6.50 -16.27
CA SER A 255 -15.21 -7.62 -16.43
C SER A 255 -15.91 -8.97 -16.50
N ASP A 256 -15.36 -9.86 -17.33
CA ASP A 256 -15.75 -11.26 -17.47
C ASP A 256 -14.47 -12.10 -17.55
N ILE A 257 -14.09 -12.72 -16.43
CA ILE A 257 -12.79 -13.37 -16.27
C ILE A 257 -12.99 -14.86 -16.04
N THR A 258 -12.42 -15.68 -16.92
CA THR A 258 -12.35 -17.13 -16.77
C THR A 258 -10.91 -17.55 -16.41
N ILE A 259 -10.75 -18.24 -15.30
CA ILE A 259 -9.45 -18.78 -14.87
C ILE A 259 -9.51 -20.30 -14.89
N SER A 260 -8.50 -20.92 -15.50
CA SER A 260 -8.25 -22.34 -15.44
C SER A 260 -6.94 -22.62 -14.71
N THR A 261 -6.96 -23.56 -13.75
CA THR A 261 -5.79 -23.96 -12.94
C THR A 261 -5.80 -25.45 -12.67
N LEU A 262 -4.92 -25.97 -11.81
CA LEU A 262 -4.94 -27.37 -11.38
C LEU A 262 -6.24 -27.71 -10.65
N ALA A 263 -6.71 -28.95 -10.78
CA ALA A 263 -7.95 -29.41 -10.13
C ALA A 263 -7.92 -29.25 -8.59
N SER A 264 -6.73 -29.33 -7.98
CA SER A 264 -6.54 -29.17 -6.53
C SER A 264 -6.55 -27.69 -6.08
N GLN A 265 -6.37 -26.74 -6.97
CA GLN A 265 -6.29 -25.33 -6.64
C GLN A 265 -7.62 -24.61 -6.84
N THR A 266 -7.87 -23.60 -6.03
CA THR A 266 -9.04 -22.71 -6.15
C THR A 266 -8.62 -21.38 -6.80
N PRO A 267 -9.11 -21.07 -8.02
CA PRO A 267 -8.85 -19.79 -8.64
C PRO A 267 -9.77 -18.70 -8.07
N VAL A 268 -9.26 -17.47 -7.95
CA VAL A 268 -10.01 -16.30 -7.48
C VAL A 268 -9.74 -15.12 -8.40
N ALA A 269 -10.78 -14.35 -8.71
CA ALA A 269 -10.74 -13.09 -9.46
C ALA A 269 -11.83 -12.13 -8.95
N PRO A 270 -11.81 -10.84 -9.33
CA PRO A 270 -12.91 -9.91 -9.03
C PRO A 270 -14.23 -10.34 -9.64
N GLY A 271 -15.30 -9.91 -9.01
CA GLY A 271 -16.68 -10.17 -9.45
C GLY A 271 -17.31 -11.42 -8.85
N LYS A 272 -18.59 -11.60 -9.18
CA LYS A 272 -19.35 -12.75 -8.72
C LYS A 272 -18.91 -14.02 -9.42
N ARG A 273 -18.65 -15.08 -8.66
CA ARG A 273 -18.35 -16.40 -9.21
C ARG A 273 -19.61 -17.04 -9.79
N VAL A 274 -19.72 -17.07 -11.13
CA VAL A 274 -20.91 -17.57 -11.84
C VAL A 274 -20.80 -19.05 -12.21
N SER A 275 -19.58 -19.60 -12.27
CA SER A 275 -19.36 -21.05 -12.41
C SER A 275 -18.02 -21.44 -11.82
N ASP A 276 -17.92 -22.70 -11.34
CA ASP A 276 -16.71 -23.30 -10.79
C ASP A 276 -16.79 -24.83 -10.96
N GLU A 277 -16.05 -25.38 -11.91
CA GLU A 277 -16.16 -26.76 -12.32
C GLU A 277 -14.79 -27.44 -12.43
N VAL A 278 -14.70 -28.70 -12.00
CA VAL A 278 -13.53 -29.53 -12.23
C VAL A 278 -13.74 -30.35 -13.51
N GLN A 279 -12.88 -30.15 -14.48
CA GLN A 279 -12.89 -30.81 -15.79
C GLN A 279 -11.58 -31.60 -15.98
N GLY A 280 -11.57 -32.87 -15.62
CA GLY A 280 -10.36 -33.71 -15.62
C GLY A 280 -9.34 -33.21 -14.61
N GLU A 281 -8.14 -32.86 -15.05
CA GLU A 281 -7.04 -32.35 -14.21
C GLU A 281 -7.09 -30.82 -14.00
N ARG A 282 -8.10 -30.15 -14.54
CA ARG A 282 -8.25 -28.69 -14.48
C ARG A 282 -9.48 -28.30 -13.70
N ARG A 283 -9.39 -27.22 -12.94
CA ARG A 283 -10.52 -26.48 -12.36
C ARG A 283 -10.69 -25.21 -13.16
N VAL A 284 -11.91 -24.92 -13.59
CA VAL A 284 -12.26 -23.73 -14.38
C VAL A 284 -13.34 -22.95 -13.62
N ALA A 285 -13.04 -21.71 -13.30
CA ALA A 285 -14.02 -20.81 -12.70
C ALA A 285 -14.17 -19.53 -13.52
N ARG A 286 -15.39 -19.00 -13.56
CA ARG A 286 -15.74 -17.76 -14.26
C ARG A 286 -16.29 -16.76 -13.26
N PHE A 287 -15.81 -15.52 -13.37
CA PHE A 287 -16.17 -14.38 -12.54
C PHE A 287 -16.67 -13.25 -13.44
N VAL A 288 -17.78 -12.61 -13.02
CA VAL A 288 -18.38 -11.50 -13.77
C VAL A 288 -18.64 -10.36 -12.81
N SER A 289 -18.18 -9.15 -13.14
CA SER A 289 -18.46 -7.97 -12.34
C SER A 289 -19.92 -7.55 -12.51
N GLU A 290 -20.63 -7.35 -11.40
CA GLU A 290 -22.02 -6.85 -11.39
C GLU A 290 -22.06 -5.32 -11.40
N GLN A 291 -21.03 -4.70 -10.84
CA GLN A 291 -20.76 -3.26 -10.84
C GLN A 291 -19.45 -2.97 -11.58
N PRO A 292 -19.27 -1.75 -12.12
CA PRO A 292 -17.98 -1.36 -12.66
C PRO A 292 -16.86 -1.49 -11.62
N ILE A 293 -15.71 -2.01 -12.03
CA ILE A 293 -14.50 -2.10 -11.24
C ILE A 293 -13.41 -1.22 -11.86
N LEU A 294 -12.41 -0.83 -11.09
CA LEU A 294 -11.21 -0.22 -11.69
C LEU A 294 -10.53 -1.22 -12.62
N GLY A 295 -10.01 -0.74 -13.74
CA GLY A 295 -9.14 -1.51 -14.65
C GLY A 295 -7.80 -1.91 -14.01
N PHE A 296 -7.79 -2.01 -12.70
CA PHE A 296 -6.72 -2.45 -11.82
C PHE A 296 -7.27 -3.55 -10.92
N PHE A 297 -6.88 -4.79 -11.21
CA PHE A 297 -7.38 -5.99 -10.52
C PHE A 297 -6.32 -7.10 -10.54
N SER A 298 -6.56 -8.15 -9.75
CA SER A 298 -5.65 -9.28 -9.63
C SER A 298 -6.34 -10.63 -9.79
N ILE A 299 -5.53 -11.65 -10.04
CA ILE A 299 -5.94 -13.05 -10.05
C ILE A 299 -5.06 -13.84 -9.09
N GLN A 300 -5.66 -14.83 -8.40
CA GLN A 300 -4.97 -15.72 -7.48
C GLN A 300 -5.33 -17.17 -7.73
N SER A 301 -4.44 -18.09 -7.32
CA SER A 301 -4.70 -19.53 -7.35
C SER A 301 -3.80 -20.25 -6.36
N ALA A 302 -4.38 -21.04 -5.48
CA ALA A 302 -3.66 -21.95 -4.60
C ALA A 302 -4.57 -23.07 -4.08
N GLU A 303 -3.99 -24.01 -3.32
CA GLU A 303 -4.71 -25.03 -2.55
C GLU A 303 -5.22 -24.38 -1.25
N TYR A 304 -6.33 -23.66 -1.36
CA TYR A 304 -6.94 -22.94 -0.24
C TYR A 304 -7.97 -23.77 0.50
N ASP A 305 -7.96 -23.69 1.84
CA ASP A 305 -9.15 -23.80 2.65
C ASP A 305 -9.91 -22.46 2.63
N VAL A 306 -11.24 -22.51 2.77
CA VAL A 306 -12.07 -21.30 2.65
C VAL A 306 -13.02 -21.22 3.83
N ALA A 307 -12.79 -20.22 4.68
CA ALA A 307 -13.74 -19.84 5.72
C ALA A 307 -14.77 -18.87 5.15
N ARG A 308 -16.06 -19.05 5.52
CA ARG A 308 -17.16 -18.23 5.05
C ARG A 308 -18.06 -17.79 6.18
N ARG A 309 -18.59 -16.58 6.04
CA ARG A 309 -19.59 -16.03 6.96
C ARG A 309 -20.54 -15.13 6.17
N GLU A 310 -21.84 -15.29 6.39
CA GLU A 310 -22.86 -14.41 5.81
C GLU A 310 -23.04 -13.19 6.71
N HIS A 311 -23.02 -12.00 6.12
CA HIS A 311 -23.22 -10.73 6.79
C HIS A 311 -24.20 -9.87 5.97
N GLY A 312 -25.48 -9.83 6.34
CA GLY A 312 -26.50 -9.21 5.52
C GLY A 312 -26.60 -9.88 4.14
N ASP A 313 -26.44 -9.08 3.09
CA ASP A 313 -26.46 -9.55 1.70
C ASP A 313 -25.03 -9.84 1.17
N VAL A 314 -24.00 -9.74 2.02
CA VAL A 314 -22.58 -9.92 1.66
C VAL A 314 -22.04 -11.23 2.22
N THR A 315 -21.43 -12.05 1.36
CA THR A 315 -20.69 -13.24 1.78
C THR A 315 -19.22 -12.86 2.03
N LEU A 316 -18.76 -12.99 3.27
CA LEU A 316 -17.37 -12.82 3.66
C LEU A 316 -16.63 -14.13 3.43
N GLU A 317 -15.54 -14.09 2.68
CA GLU A 317 -14.74 -15.27 2.35
C GLU A 317 -13.25 -15.02 2.67
N ILE A 318 -12.62 -15.96 3.37
CA ILE A 318 -11.16 -15.95 3.59
C ILE A 318 -10.57 -17.21 2.99
N TYR A 319 -9.71 -17.02 2.00
CA TYR A 319 -8.95 -18.06 1.33
C TYR A 319 -7.57 -18.13 1.96
N HIS A 320 -7.26 -19.24 2.64
CA HIS A 320 -6.02 -19.39 3.41
C HIS A 320 -5.38 -20.76 3.20
N HIS A 321 -4.09 -20.85 3.45
CA HIS A 321 -3.41 -22.14 3.48
C HIS A 321 -3.98 -23.00 4.63
N PRO A 322 -4.21 -24.32 4.44
CA PRO A 322 -4.86 -25.18 5.45
C PRO A 322 -4.25 -25.18 6.85
N THR A 323 -2.98 -24.79 6.99
CA THR A 323 -2.29 -24.69 8.29
C THR A 323 -2.18 -23.26 8.85
N HIS A 324 -2.74 -22.25 8.17
CA HIS A 324 -2.64 -20.84 8.53
C HIS A 324 -4.01 -20.30 8.97
N ASP A 325 -4.60 -20.92 9.99
CA ASP A 325 -5.92 -20.55 10.52
C ASP A 325 -5.89 -19.61 11.75
N PHE A 326 -4.68 -19.20 12.20
CA PHE A 326 -4.48 -18.46 13.46
C PHE A 326 -5.29 -17.18 13.58
N ASN A 327 -5.47 -16.43 12.50
CA ASN A 327 -6.14 -15.14 12.49
C ASN A 327 -7.41 -15.12 11.62
N VAL A 328 -7.87 -16.25 11.10
CA VAL A 328 -9.02 -16.34 10.19
C VAL A 328 -10.31 -15.78 10.83
N GLU A 329 -10.64 -16.23 12.05
CA GLU A 329 -11.82 -15.72 12.77
C GLU A 329 -11.69 -14.23 13.09
N ARG A 330 -10.50 -13.77 13.51
CA ARG A 330 -10.20 -12.35 13.75
C ARG A 330 -10.43 -11.50 12.50
N MET A 331 -10.00 -11.97 11.33
CA MET A 331 -10.21 -11.28 10.07
C MET A 331 -11.70 -11.23 9.70
N LEU A 332 -12.46 -12.33 9.91
CA LEU A 332 -13.91 -12.33 9.69
C LEU A 332 -14.63 -11.33 10.62
N ASP A 333 -14.27 -11.29 11.90
CA ASP A 333 -14.82 -10.32 12.86
C ASP A 333 -14.48 -8.87 12.45
N ALA A 334 -13.24 -8.65 11.96
CA ALA A 334 -12.81 -7.34 11.46
C ALA A 334 -13.58 -6.93 10.21
N MET A 335 -13.85 -7.86 9.28
CA MET A 335 -14.64 -7.60 8.07
C MET A 335 -16.09 -7.21 8.44
N GLU A 336 -16.73 -7.95 9.35
CA GLU A 336 -18.10 -7.62 9.83
C GLU A 336 -18.14 -6.23 10.45
N ALA A 337 -17.28 -5.95 11.44
CA ALA A 337 -17.24 -4.65 12.11
C ALA A 337 -16.94 -3.49 11.14
N SER A 338 -16.11 -3.74 10.13
CA SER A 338 -15.78 -2.74 9.13
C SER A 338 -16.97 -2.44 8.22
N LEU A 339 -17.67 -3.45 7.74
CA LEU A 339 -18.87 -3.27 6.90
C LEU A 339 -19.97 -2.56 7.69
N ASP A 340 -20.22 -2.97 8.93
CA ASP A 340 -21.22 -2.31 9.81
C ASP A 340 -20.93 -0.81 9.93
N TYR A 341 -19.67 -0.43 10.21
CA TYR A 341 -19.31 0.97 10.35
C TYR A 341 -19.37 1.72 9.01
N TYR A 342 -18.86 1.12 7.93
CA TYR A 342 -18.76 1.81 6.64
C TYR A 342 -20.12 1.97 5.98
N GLU A 343 -20.98 0.97 6.02
CA GLU A 343 -22.34 1.08 5.49
C GLU A 343 -23.18 2.09 6.25
N ALA A 344 -23.06 2.12 7.58
CA ALA A 344 -23.76 3.09 8.41
C ALA A 344 -23.33 4.54 8.16
N ASN A 345 -22.07 4.78 7.75
CA ASN A 345 -21.49 6.10 7.67
C ASN A 345 -21.19 6.59 6.24
N PHE A 346 -20.94 5.68 5.29
CA PHE A 346 -20.47 6.04 3.94
C PHE A 346 -21.42 5.56 2.83
N GLY A 347 -22.41 4.71 3.18
CA GLY A 347 -23.37 4.14 2.27
C GLY A 347 -23.05 2.69 1.88
N ASP A 348 -23.90 2.10 1.04
CA ASP A 348 -23.91 0.67 0.74
C ASP A 348 -22.59 0.16 0.17
N TYR A 349 -22.18 -1.03 0.60
CA TYR A 349 -21.13 -1.81 -0.02
C TYR A 349 -21.59 -2.30 -1.41
N GLN A 350 -20.69 -2.27 -2.38
CA GLN A 350 -21.09 -2.42 -3.80
C GLN A 350 -21.16 -3.85 -4.32
N PHE A 351 -20.70 -4.85 -3.57
CA PHE A 351 -20.65 -6.25 -4.01
C PHE A 351 -21.40 -7.17 -3.06
N ASP A 352 -21.85 -8.34 -3.57
CA ASP A 352 -22.43 -9.41 -2.75
C ASP A 352 -21.38 -10.30 -2.06
N HIS A 353 -20.11 -9.94 -2.15
CA HIS A 353 -18.97 -10.67 -1.58
C HIS A 353 -17.84 -9.75 -1.18
N ALA A 354 -17.08 -10.14 -0.16
CA ALA A 354 -15.78 -9.55 0.19
C ALA A 354 -14.80 -10.70 0.47
N ARG A 355 -13.63 -10.70 -0.18
CA ARG A 355 -12.68 -11.80 -0.15
C ARG A 355 -11.31 -11.36 0.32
N ILE A 356 -10.78 -12.00 1.36
CA ILE A 356 -9.36 -11.93 1.71
C ILE A 356 -8.69 -13.19 1.18
N ILE A 357 -7.55 -13.04 0.49
CA ILE A 357 -6.86 -14.14 -0.16
C ILE A 357 -5.40 -14.14 0.26
N GLU A 358 -4.96 -15.19 0.92
CA GLU A 358 -3.58 -15.38 1.33
C GLU A 358 -2.65 -15.50 0.11
N PHE A 359 -1.52 -14.82 0.15
CA PHE A 359 -0.41 -15.06 -0.77
C PHE A 359 0.90 -15.31 0.00
N PRO A 360 1.87 -16.07 -0.60
CA PRO A 360 3.10 -16.43 0.07
C PRO A 360 3.95 -15.25 0.52
N GLY A 361 4.68 -15.39 1.62
CA GLY A 361 5.43 -14.36 2.32
C GLY A 361 6.69 -13.84 1.62
N TYR A 362 6.73 -13.77 0.29
CA TYR A 362 7.79 -13.10 -0.45
C TYR A 362 7.75 -11.57 -0.28
N ALA A 363 6.59 -11.05 0.12
CA ALA A 363 6.36 -9.64 0.42
C ALA A 363 5.55 -9.50 1.71
N SER A 364 5.50 -8.30 2.30
CA SER A 364 4.82 -8.03 3.57
C SER A 364 3.86 -6.85 3.39
N PHE A 365 2.79 -7.07 2.60
CA PHE A 365 1.73 -6.09 2.36
C PHE A 365 0.36 -6.77 2.25
N ALA A 366 -0.69 -5.99 2.32
CA ALA A 366 -2.01 -6.30 1.79
C ALA A 366 -2.34 -5.28 0.70
N GLN A 367 -3.25 -5.63 -0.20
CA GLN A 367 -3.65 -4.76 -1.33
C GLN A 367 -5.13 -4.99 -1.63
N ALA A 368 -5.92 -3.94 -1.56
CA ALA A 368 -7.30 -4.02 -1.98
C ALA A 368 -7.45 -3.93 -3.51
N PHE A 369 -8.22 -4.83 -4.07
CA PHE A 369 -8.82 -4.76 -5.39
C PHE A 369 -10.34 -4.90 -5.22
N ALA A 370 -11.11 -4.64 -6.27
CA ALA A 370 -12.56 -4.69 -6.22
C ALA A 370 -13.09 -6.04 -5.69
N GLY A 371 -13.63 -6.05 -4.48
CA GLY A 371 -14.16 -7.23 -3.80
C GLY A 371 -13.14 -8.32 -3.45
N THR A 372 -11.84 -8.08 -3.67
CA THR A 372 -10.76 -9.05 -3.39
C THR A 372 -9.56 -8.36 -2.76
N ILE A 373 -9.00 -8.95 -1.70
CA ILE A 373 -7.91 -8.39 -0.90
C ILE A 373 -6.82 -9.45 -0.76
N PRO A 374 -5.84 -9.54 -1.69
CA PRO A 374 -4.62 -10.31 -1.43
C PRO A 374 -3.91 -9.81 -0.18
N TYR A 375 -3.57 -10.73 0.72
CA TYR A 375 -2.98 -10.44 2.01
C TYR A 375 -1.81 -11.39 2.28
N SER A 376 -0.64 -10.83 2.59
CA SER A 376 0.56 -11.64 2.86
C SER A 376 0.37 -12.52 4.09
N GLU A 377 0.77 -13.80 3.98
CA GLU A 377 0.80 -14.71 5.12
C GLU A 377 1.52 -14.11 6.34
N ARG A 378 2.61 -13.35 6.12
CA ARG A 378 3.48 -12.84 7.18
C ARG A 378 2.81 -11.83 8.11
N ILE A 379 2.05 -10.90 7.54
CA ILE A 379 1.44 -9.81 8.32
C ILE A 379 -0.01 -10.09 8.68
N GLY A 380 -0.63 -11.12 8.08
CA GLY A 380 -2.00 -11.52 8.32
C GLY A 380 -2.10 -12.87 9.01
N PHE A 381 -1.95 -13.94 8.26
CA PHE A 381 -2.38 -15.28 8.65
C PHE A 381 -1.53 -15.91 9.76
N ILE A 382 -0.20 -15.71 9.74
CA ILE A 382 0.74 -16.24 10.73
C ILE A 382 1.31 -15.16 11.66
N ALA A 383 0.78 -13.93 11.62
CA ALA A 383 1.20 -12.88 12.53
C ALA A 383 0.82 -13.20 13.97
N ASP A 384 1.73 -12.95 14.91
CA ASP A 384 1.49 -13.09 16.34
C ASP A 384 0.90 -11.79 16.90
N ASN A 385 -0.36 -11.84 17.32
CA ASN A 385 -1.09 -10.75 17.98
C ASN A 385 -1.26 -11.01 19.49
N GLY A 386 -0.43 -11.86 20.09
CA GLY A 386 -0.55 -12.26 21.50
C GLY A 386 -0.09 -11.19 22.50
N ASP A 387 0.63 -10.17 22.08
CA ASP A 387 1.05 -9.07 22.94
C ASP A 387 -0.09 -8.08 23.19
N ALA A 388 -0.60 -8.09 24.41
CA ALA A 388 -1.70 -7.22 24.84
C ALA A 388 -1.34 -5.71 24.88
N GLU A 389 -0.06 -5.35 24.87
CA GLU A 389 0.41 -3.95 24.83
C GLU A 389 0.56 -3.42 23.41
N SER A 390 0.66 -4.31 22.43
CA SER A 390 0.70 -3.98 21.00
C SER A 390 -0.71 -3.68 20.46
N ILE A 391 -0.78 -2.99 19.33
CA ILE A 391 -2.04 -2.81 18.61
C ILE A 391 -2.48 -4.12 17.95
N ASP A 392 -3.77 -4.33 17.77
CA ASP A 392 -4.29 -5.40 16.91
C ASP A 392 -4.08 -5.05 15.44
N TYR A 393 -2.87 -5.36 14.96
CA TYR A 393 -2.43 -4.99 13.62
C TYR A 393 -3.22 -5.72 12.52
N VAL A 394 -3.57 -7.00 12.74
CA VAL A 394 -4.33 -7.78 11.74
C VAL A 394 -5.72 -7.20 11.53
N THR A 395 -6.45 -6.89 12.61
CA THR A 395 -7.75 -6.22 12.53
C THR A 395 -7.63 -4.84 11.89
N TYR A 396 -6.60 -4.07 12.26
CA TYR A 396 -6.37 -2.72 11.75
C TYR A 396 -6.10 -2.70 10.23
N VAL A 397 -5.24 -3.60 9.73
CA VAL A 397 -4.97 -3.71 8.29
C VAL A 397 -6.20 -4.28 7.55
N THR A 398 -6.90 -5.26 8.11
CA THR A 398 -8.13 -5.79 7.50
C THR A 398 -9.17 -4.68 7.30
N ALA A 399 -9.38 -3.84 8.31
CA ALA A 399 -10.28 -2.70 8.22
C ALA A 399 -9.79 -1.66 7.19
N HIS A 400 -8.47 -1.39 7.14
CA HIS A 400 -7.87 -0.50 6.15
C HIS A 400 -8.14 -0.96 4.71
N GLU A 401 -7.85 -2.23 4.40
CA GLU A 401 -8.07 -2.79 3.07
C GLU A 401 -9.56 -2.82 2.68
N LEU A 402 -10.44 -3.06 3.64
CA LEU A 402 -11.87 -2.97 3.40
C LEU A 402 -12.34 -1.51 3.20
N GLY A 403 -11.67 -0.55 3.85
CA GLY A 403 -11.86 0.88 3.63
C GLY A 403 -11.58 1.31 2.19
N HIS A 404 -10.62 0.68 1.53
CA HIS A 404 -10.35 0.91 0.12
C HIS A 404 -11.47 0.48 -0.82
N GLN A 405 -12.41 -0.34 -0.39
CA GLN A 405 -13.59 -0.63 -1.21
C GLN A 405 -14.44 0.63 -1.42
N TYR A 406 -14.33 1.62 -0.54
CA TYR A 406 -14.91 2.96 -0.68
C TYR A 406 -13.88 3.94 -1.25
N TRP A 407 -12.69 4.06 -0.63
CA TRP A 407 -11.61 5.03 -0.95
C TRP A 407 -10.59 4.44 -1.93
N ALA A 408 -10.99 4.06 -3.07
CA ALA A 408 -10.39 3.64 -4.32
C ALA A 408 -11.44 3.00 -5.21
N HIS A 409 -12.18 1.99 -4.71
CA HIS A 409 -13.09 1.15 -5.51
C HIS A 409 -14.53 1.66 -5.60
N GLN A 410 -14.86 2.80 -5.01
CA GLN A 410 -16.03 3.62 -5.31
C GLN A 410 -15.62 5.03 -5.75
N LEU A 411 -14.65 5.63 -5.08
CA LEU A 411 -14.05 6.92 -5.41
C LEU A 411 -12.56 6.77 -5.56
N ILE A 412 -12.01 7.05 -6.74
CA ILE A 412 -10.57 7.13 -6.98
C ILE A 412 -10.14 8.58 -7.16
N SER A 413 -8.98 8.95 -6.60
CA SER A 413 -8.41 10.28 -6.74
C SER A 413 -7.77 10.51 -8.10
N SER A 414 -7.58 11.79 -8.45
CA SER A 414 -6.75 12.20 -9.57
C SER A 414 -5.26 11.93 -9.33
N ASP A 415 -4.48 11.81 -10.42
CA ASP A 415 -3.02 11.64 -10.41
C ASP A 415 -2.32 13.00 -10.19
N GLN A 416 -2.49 13.55 -9.00
CA GLN A 416 -1.97 14.87 -8.59
C GLN A 416 -1.39 14.81 -7.17
N GLN A 417 -0.72 15.91 -6.77
CA GLN A 417 -0.42 16.13 -5.35
C GLN A 417 -1.69 15.95 -4.50
N GLY A 418 -1.55 15.30 -3.35
CA GLY A 418 -2.65 14.98 -2.45
C GLY A 418 -3.52 13.79 -2.88
N GLY A 419 -3.23 13.13 -4.00
CA GLY A 419 -3.99 11.97 -4.46
C GLY A 419 -4.06 10.86 -3.42
N THR A 420 -2.94 10.52 -2.79
CA THR A 420 -2.87 9.51 -1.72
C THR A 420 -3.63 9.90 -0.45
N MET A 421 -3.91 11.18 -0.22
CA MET A 421 -4.76 11.60 0.89
C MET A 421 -6.20 11.08 0.74
N LEU A 422 -6.77 11.07 -0.49
CA LEU A 422 -8.13 10.58 -0.71
C LEU A 422 -8.21 9.07 -0.69
N VAL A 423 -7.13 8.37 -0.98
CA VAL A 423 -7.10 6.90 -1.04
C VAL A 423 -6.62 6.36 0.30
N GLU A 424 -5.36 6.59 0.63
CA GLU A 424 -4.69 5.95 1.78
C GLU A 424 -5.10 6.57 3.13
N THR A 425 -5.12 7.92 3.20
CA THR A 425 -5.50 8.57 4.46
C THR A 425 -6.95 8.31 4.82
N MET A 426 -7.85 8.25 3.83
CA MET A 426 -9.26 7.96 4.10
C MET A 426 -9.48 6.50 4.51
N ALA A 427 -8.78 5.54 3.89
CA ALA A 427 -8.82 4.14 4.32
C ALA A 427 -8.26 3.99 5.75
N GLN A 428 -7.17 4.68 6.06
CA GLN A 428 -6.56 4.67 7.39
C GLN A 428 -7.47 5.30 8.46
N TYR A 429 -8.12 6.42 8.15
CA TYR A 429 -9.14 7.02 9.00
C TYR A 429 -10.30 6.06 9.27
N SER A 430 -10.81 5.44 8.21
CA SER A 430 -11.90 4.47 8.32
C SER A 430 -11.54 3.30 9.23
N ALA A 431 -10.31 2.77 9.09
CA ALA A 431 -9.80 1.72 9.99
C ALA A 431 -9.69 2.18 11.45
N LEU A 432 -9.20 3.42 11.70
CA LEU A 432 -9.16 3.97 13.07
C LEU A 432 -10.55 4.06 13.71
N MET A 433 -11.57 4.40 12.92
CA MET A 433 -12.92 4.49 13.43
C MET A 433 -13.50 3.11 13.77
N VAL A 434 -13.17 2.08 12.98
CA VAL A 434 -13.50 0.68 13.33
C VAL A 434 -12.79 0.26 14.62
N MET A 435 -11.49 0.62 14.78
CA MET A 435 -10.77 0.34 16.03
C MET A 435 -11.41 1.06 17.23
N LYS A 436 -11.87 2.30 17.05
CA LYS A 436 -12.60 3.05 18.07
C LYS A 436 -13.90 2.34 18.49
N GLU A 437 -14.66 1.81 17.52
CA GLU A 437 -15.88 1.01 17.80
C GLU A 437 -15.57 -0.28 18.57
N LEU A 438 -14.55 -1.03 18.10
CA LEU A 438 -14.21 -2.34 18.68
C LEU A 438 -13.60 -2.22 20.10
N TYR A 439 -12.73 -1.25 20.31
CA TYR A 439 -11.92 -1.14 21.53
C TYR A 439 -12.36 -0.01 22.47
N GLY A 440 -13.17 0.94 21.99
CA GLY A 440 -13.60 2.12 22.73
C GLY A 440 -12.59 3.28 22.68
N GLU A 441 -13.08 4.48 23.01
CA GLU A 441 -12.27 5.71 23.00
C GLU A 441 -11.06 5.64 23.96
N ASP A 442 -11.20 4.92 25.08
CA ASP A 442 -10.14 4.80 26.08
C ASP A 442 -8.90 4.05 25.57
N GLN A 443 -9.07 3.21 24.55
CA GLN A 443 -8.00 2.41 23.96
C GLN A 443 -7.41 3.01 22.69
N ILE A 444 -8.05 4.04 22.13
CA ILE A 444 -7.61 4.63 20.85
C ILE A 444 -6.20 5.23 20.93
N ARG A 445 -5.78 5.63 22.16
CA ARG A 445 -4.42 6.16 22.40
C ARG A 445 -3.33 5.26 21.83
N ARG A 446 -3.47 3.92 21.93
CA ARG A 446 -2.44 2.98 21.44
C ARG A 446 -2.28 3.07 19.93
N PHE A 447 -3.38 3.16 19.19
CA PHE A 447 -3.39 3.31 17.75
C PHE A 447 -2.85 4.68 17.33
N LEU A 448 -3.29 5.76 17.97
CA LEU A 448 -2.79 7.11 17.68
C LEU A 448 -1.31 7.25 18.01
N LYS A 449 -0.84 6.66 19.13
CA LYS A 449 0.59 6.65 19.46
C LYS A 449 1.40 5.86 18.42
N TYR A 450 0.90 4.71 17.98
CA TYR A 450 1.54 3.94 16.92
C TYR A 450 1.71 4.77 15.64
N GLU A 451 0.68 5.48 15.23
CA GLU A 451 0.75 6.34 14.04
C GLU A 451 1.68 7.54 14.23
N LEU A 452 1.59 8.21 15.37
CA LEU A 452 2.41 9.37 15.72
C LEU A 452 3.91 9.01 15.80
N ASP A 453 4.25 7.94 16.51
CA ASP A 453 5.64 7.51 16.66
C ASP A 453 6.26 7.10 15.31
N ASN A 454 5.50 6.41 14.45
CA ASN A 454 5.94 6.06 13.10
C ASN A 454 6.11 7.31 12.22
N TYR A 455 5.23 8.31 12.31
CA TYR A 455 5.41 9.58 11.62
C TYR A 455 6.68 10.29 12.07
N LEU A 456 6.85 10.48 13.37
CA LEU A 456 7.99 11.22 13.93
C LEU A 456 9.34 10.52 13.65
N SER A 457 9.39 9.19 13.70
CA SER A 457 10.61 8.43 13.43
C SER A 457 11.01 8.45 11.94
N ALA A 458 10.04 8.47 11.04
CA ALA A 458 10.30 8.50 9.60
C ALA A 458 10.56 9.92 9.08
N ARG A 459 10.09 10.93 9.81
CA ARG A 459 10.27 12.34 9.46
C ARG A 459 11.75 12.69 9.38
N GLY A 460 12.20 13.21 8.25
CA GLY A 460 13.61 13.57 8.02
C GLY A 460 14.48 12.45 7.46
N SER A 461 13.95 11.24 7.24
CA SER A 461 14.65 10.15 6.56
C SER A 461 14.46 10.15 5.04
N GLU A 462 13.54 10.96 4.52
CA GLU A 462 13.22 11.05 3.11
C GLU A 462 14.18 11.96 2.32
N ALA A 463 14.30 11.67 1.02
CA ALA A 463 15.16 12.41 0.11
C ALA A 463 14.54 13.72 -0.41
N ILE A 464 13.21 13.85 -0.31
CA ILE A 464 12.46 15.06 -0.68
C ILE A 464 11.96 15.77 0.58
N GLU A 465 11.60 17.03 0.45
CA GLU A 465 11.02 17.81 1.55
C GLU A 465 9.73 17.18 2.10
N GLU A 466 9.48 17.32 3.39
CA GLU A 466 8.18 17.01 3.96
C GLU A 466 7.11 17.95 3.36
N LEU A 467 5.98 17.39 2.96
CA LEU A 467 4.88 18.16 2.37
C LEU A 467 3.69 18.24 3.35
N PRO A 468 2.87 19.32 3.24
CA PRO A 468 1.54 19.31 3.85
C PRO A 468 0.70 18.15 3.33
N LEU A 469 -0.25 17.68 4.12
CA LEU A 469 -1.07 16.51 3.77
C LEU A 469 -1.85 16.70 2.45
N GLU A 470 -2.40 17.91 2.21
CA GLU A 470 -3.11 18.21 0.95
C GLU A 470 -2.21 18.15 -0.31
N ARG A 471 -0.89 18.13 -0.14
CA ARG A 471 0.09 18.12 -1.22
C ARG A 471 1.00 16.91 -1.21
N VAL A 472 0.67 15.89 -0.42
CA VAL A 472 1.50 14.69 -0.29
C VAL A 472 1.75 14.02 -1.64
N GLU A 473 2.99 13.60 -1.88
CA GLU A 473 3.45 12.98 -3.13
C GLU A 473 3.91 11.54 -2.88
N ASN A 474 2.97 10.67 -2.49
CA ASN A 474 3.23 9.26 -2.19
C ASN A 474 4.22 9.03 -1.02
N GLN A 475 4.31 9.98 -0.09
CA GLN A 475 5.14 9.85 1.12
C GLN A 475 4.37 9.08 2.20
N GLY A 476 4.70 7.81 2.40
CA GLY A 476 3.94 6.90 3.28
C GLY A 476 3.81 7.40 4.72
N TYR A 477 4.87 7.99 5.29
CA TYR A 477 4.81 8.54 6.65
C TYR A 477 3.88 9.76 6.78
N ILE A 478 3.55 10.44 5.68
CA ILE A 478 2.59 11.54 5.66
C ILE A 478 1.17 10.99 5.49
N HIS A 479 0.88 10.29 4.39
CA HIS A 479 -0.50 9.91 4.08
C HIS A 479 -1.05 8.84 5.01
N TYR A 480 -0.26 7.84 5.44
CA TYR A 480 -0.72 6.87 6.43
C TYR A 480 -0.66 7.45 7.84
N ARG A 481 0.55 7.85 8.28
CA ARG A 481 0.84 8.07 9.71
C ARG A 481 0.34 9.42 10.20
N LYS A 482 0.87 10.51 9.63
CA LYS A 482 0.39 11.88 9.94
C LYS A 482 -1.10 12.03 9.59
N GLY A 483 -1.49 11.48 8.43
CA GLY A 483 -2.87 11.54 7.95
C GLY A 483 -3.87 10.94 8.93
N ALA A 484 -3.57 9.77 9.51
CA ALA A 484 -4.39 9.12 10.51
C ALA A 484 -4.65 10.00 11.75
N VAL A 485 -3.58 10.56 12.33
CA VAL A 485 -3.68 11.44 13.51
C VAL A 485 -4.45 12.73 13.17
N ALA A 486 -4.14 13.34 12.01
CA ALA A 486 -4.82 14.56 11.55
C ALA A 486 -6.33 14.33 11.35
N MET A 487 -6.71 13.25 10.70
CA MET A 487 -8.11 12.90 10.47
C MET A 487 -8.85 12.59 11.78
N TYR A 488 -8.21 11.87 12.70
CA TYR A 488 -8.80 11.57 13.98
C TYR A 488 -9.05 12.86 14.80
N LEU A 489 -8.09 13.80 14.83
CA LEU A 489 -8.29 15.08 15.51
C LEU A 489 -9.39 15.93 14.82
N LEU A 490 -9.47 15.90 13.50
CA LEU A 490 -10.54 16.62 12.77
C LEU A 490 -11.93 16.09 13.14
N GLN A 491 -12.14 14.76 13.14
CA GLN A 491 -13.43 14.20 13.54
C GLN A 491 -13.76 14.49 15.00
N ASP A 492 -12.77 14.42 15.90
CA ASP A 492 -12.94 14.73 17.34
C ASP A 492 -13.37 16.18 17.57
N ARG A 493 -12.89 17.11 16.77
CA ARG A 493 -13.13 18.54 16.91
C ARG A 493 -14.34 19.04 16.11
N LEU A 494 -14.56 18.54 14.92
CA LEU A 494 -15.67 18.95 14.04
C LEU A 494 -16.96 18.16 14.29
N GLY A 495 -16.85 16.98 14.90
CA GLY A 495 -17.91 16.00 15.16
C GLY A 495 -17.94 14.90 14.13
N GLU A 496 -17.86 13.64 14.60
CA GLU A 496 -17.79 12.43 13.78
C GLU A 496 -18.93 12.35 12.76
N ASP A 497 -20.19 12.47 13.21
CA ASP A 497 -21.37 12.38 12.31
C ASP A 497 -21.30 13.40 11.17
N ARG A 498 -20.78 14.60 11.43
CA ARG A 498 -20.67 15.67 10.43
C ARG A 498 -19.55 15.41 9.43
N VAL A 499 -18.43 14.89 9.93
CA VAL A 499 -17.30 14.49 9.09
C VAL A 499 -17.73 13.33 8.19
N ASN A 500 -18.34 12.30 8.77
CA ASN A 500 -18.78 11.13 8.01
C ASN A 500 -19.88 11.49 6.99
N ALA A 501 -20.84 12.36 7.32
CA ALA A 501 -21.82 12.85 6.36
C ALA A 501 -21.18 13.62 5.19
N MET A 502 -20.16 14.44 5.44
CA MET A 502 -19.42 15.14 4.39
C MET A 502 -18.63 14.15 3.51
N LEU A 503 -18.05 13.11 4.10
CA LEU A 503 -17.35 12.06 3.37
C LEU A 503 -18.30 11.22 2.51
N ALA A 504 -19.49 10.89 3.02
CA ALA A 504 -20.56 10.24 2.25
C ALA A 504 -21.00 11.10 1.04
N ASP A 505 -21.18 12.41 1.25
CA ASP A 505 -21.48 13.37 0.17
C ASP A 505 -20.37 13.40 -0.90
N LEU A 506 -19.10 13.29 -0.50
CA LEU A 506 -17.96 13.24 -1.41
C LEU A 506 -17.99 11.94 -2.23
N LEU A 507 -18.23 10.80 -1.59
CA LEU A 507 -18.40 9.51 -2.26
C LEU A 507 -19.54 9.58 -3.29
N ASP A 508 -20.72 10.06 -2.94
CA ASP A 508 -21.88 10.17 -3.85
C ASP A 508 -21.61 11.06 -5.07
N ARG A 509 -20.80 12.10 -4.89
CA ARG A 509 -20.40 12.98 -6.00
C ARG A 509 -19.48 12.27 -7.01
N TYR A 510 -18.62 11.37 -6.57
CA TYR A 510 -17.56 10.79 -7.40
C TYR A 510 -17.65 9.27 -7.59
N ARG A 511 -18.59 8.59 -6.91
CA ARG A 511 -18.77 7.13 -6.97
C ARG A 511 -18.90 6.63 -8.41
N PHE A 512 -17.99 5.76 -8.84
CA PHE A 512 -17.90 5.13 -10.16
C PHE A 512 -17.87 6.13 -11.33
N LYS A 513 -17.47 7.36 -11.11
CA LYS A 513 -17.38 8.37 -12.16
C LYS A 513 -15.97 8.44 -12.75
N GLY A 514 -15.93 8.66 -14.08
CA GLY A 514 -14.73 9.01 -14.80
C GLY A 514 -14.31 10.46 -14.56
N PRO A 515 -13.35 10.96 -15.35
CA PRO A 515 -12.83 12.31 -15.19
C PRO A 515 -13.92 13.41 -15.33
N PRO A 516 -13.78 14.55 -14.62
CA PRO A 516 -12.66 14.88 -13.76
C PRO A 516 -12.72 14.15 -12.42
N TYR A 517 -11.62 13.45 -12.06
CA TYR A 517 -11.53 12.73 -10.80
C TYR A 517 -11.44 13.67 -9.59
N ALA A 518 -11.83 13.17 -8.41
CA ALA A 518 -11.71 13.91 -7.15
C ALA A 518 -10.23 14.25 -6.85
N ASN A 519 -9.97 15.39 -6.20
CA ASN A 519 -8.65 15.77 -5.75
C ASN A 519 -8.65 16.27 -4.29
N ALA A 520 -7.47 16.57 -3.75
CA ALA A 520 -7.34 17.04 -2.36
C ALA A 520 -8.14 18.32 -2.08
N ASN A 521 -8.33 19.22 -3.05
CA ASN A 521 -9.15 20.43 -2.87
C ASN A 521 -10.61 20.09 -2.56
N ASP A 522 -11.17 19.05 -3.17
CA ASP A 522 -12.55 18.62 -2.92
C ASP A 522 -12.72 18.20 -1.44
N LEU A 523 -11.76 17.43 -0.91
CA LEU A 523 -11.78 16.97 0.47
C LEU A 523 -11.50 18.11 1.46
N VAL A 524 -10.46 18.91 1.25
CA VAL A 524 -10.09 20.06 2.10
C VAL A 524 -11.21 21.10 2.12
N GLY A 525 -11.84 21.36 0.97
CA GLY A 525 -13.01 22.22 0.88
C GLY A 525 -14.19 21.70 1.69
N GLY A 526 -14.41 20.39 1.69
CA GLY A 526 -15.39 19.73 2.54
C GLY A 526 -15.14 20.02 4.01
N PHE A 527 -13.93 19.74 4.53
CA PHE A 527 -13.56 20.03 5.93
C PHE A 527 -13.69 21.52 6.28
N ALA A 528 -13.22 22.42 5.41
CA ALA A 528 -13.35 23.85 5.63
C ALA A 528 -14.82 24.30 5.77
N SER A 529 -15.75 23.65 5.05
CA SER A 529 -17.18 23.94 5.15
C SER A 529 -17.82 23.50 6.48
N LEU A 530 -17.22 22.53 7.17
CA LEU A 530 -17.67 22.06 8.47
C LEU A 530 -17.27 22.99 9.62
N ALA A 531 -16.26 23.86 9.44
CA ALA A 531 -15.74 24.72 10.50
C ALA A 531 -16.77 25.80 10.92
N ARG A 532 -17.11 25.85 12.20
CA ARG A 532 -18.13 26.73 12.81
C ARG A 532 -17.58 28.08 13.26
N ASN A 533 -16.28 28.14 13.50
CA ASN A 533 -15.58 29.29 14.03
C ASN A 533 -14.15 29.39 13.48
N GLU A 534 -13.45 30.48 13.81
CA GLU A 534 -12.07 30.74 13.35
C GLU A 534 -11.07 29.68 13.84
N GLY A 535 -11.19 29.22 15.09
CA GLY A 535 -10.31 28.19 15.65
C GLY A 535 -10.44 26.85 14.93
N GLU A 536 -11.65 26.43 14.55
CA GLU A 536 -11.86 25.23 13.76
C GLU A 536 -11.31 25.38 12.33
N ARG A 537 -11.42 26.57 11.71
CA ARG A 537 -10.80 26.84 10.39
C ARG A 537 -9.28 26.78 10.47
N GLU A 538 -8.69 27.41 11.50
CA GLU A 538 -7.25 27.37 11.72
C GLU A 538 -6.78 25.92 11.91
N LEU A 539 -7.53 25.11 12.67
CA LEU A 539 -7.21 23.68 12.88
C LEU A 539 -7.22 22.90 11.55
N VAL A 540 -8.23 23.11 10.69
CA VAL A 540 -8.26 22.50 9.34
C VAL A 540 -7.04 22.90 8.54
N ASP A 541 -6.67 24.18 8.51
CA ASP A 541 -5.49 24.65 7.81
C ASP A 541 -4.19 24.11 8.41
N ASP A 542 -4.08 24.02 9.73
CA ASP A 542 -2.92 23.51 10.44
C ASP A 542 -2.68 22.03 10.15
N LEU A 543 -3.73 21.22 10.08
CA LEU A 543 -3.62 19.78 9.88
C LEU A 543 -3.47 19.39 8.41
N LEU A 544 -4.11 20.10 7.50
CA LEU A 544 -4.16 19.73 6.09
C LEU A 544 -3.22 20.54 5.18
N LYS A 545 -3.08 21.86 5.43
CA LYS A 545 -2.35 22.79 4.53
C LYS A 545 -0.98 23.19 5.06
N ARG A 546 -0.62 22.80 6.28
CA ARG A 546 0.65 23.17 6.92
C ARG A 546 1.33 21.93 7.51
N ILE A 547 2.62 22.06 7.74
CA ILE A 547 3.37 21.09 8.57
C ILE A 547 3.34 21.67 9.98
N THR A 548 2.41 21.19 10.79
CA THR A 548 2.20 21.66 12.16
C THR A 548 2.60 20.61 13.17
N LEU A 549 3.35 21.04 14.17
CA LEU A 549 3.80 20.23 15.30
C LEU A 549 3.42 20.92 16.60
N TYR A 550 3.17 20.12 17.61
CA TYR A 550 2.92 20.58 18.97
C TYR A 550 4.03 20.13 19.91
N ASP A 551 4.14 20.77 21.05
CA ASP A 551 5.00 20.43 22.17
C ASP A 551 4.16 20.63 23.42
N LEU A 552 3.58 19.55 23.93
CA LEU A 552 2.60 19.54 25.00
C LEU A 552 3.20 18.79 26.19
N LYS A 553 3.63 19.49 27.20
CA LYS A 553 4.40 18.90 28.31
C LYS A 553 3.71 19.07 29.65
N ALA A 554 3.51 17.99 30.36
CA ALA A 554 3.10 17.99 31.77
C ALA A 554 4.32 18.29 32.66
N GLU A 555 4.26 19.32 33.49
CA GLU A 555 5.41 19.73 34.31
C GLU A 555 5.25 19.28 35.78
N GLN A 556 4.12 19.57 36.41
CA GLN A 556 3.86 19.21 37.81
C GLN A 556 2.38 19.02 38.09
N ALA A 557 2.04 18.05 38.92
CA ALA A 557 0.68 17.86 39.43
C ALA A 557 0.71 17.61 40.95
N THR A 558 0.02 18.45 41.71
CA THR A 558 -0.12 18.27 43.16
C THR A 558 -1.60 18.07 43.54
N VAL A 559 -1.85 17.14 44.44
CA VAL A 559 -3.21 16.76 44.89
C VAL A 559 -3.34 16.94 46.36
N ARG A 560 -4.37 17.69 46.76
CA ARG A 560 -4.76 17.81 48.18
C ARG A 560 -6.21 17.35 48.39
N LYS A 561 -6.47 16.79 49.58
CA LYS A 561 -7.83 16.47 49.99
C LYS A 561 -8.49 17.73 50.59
N ARG A 562 -9.68 18.07 50.12
CA ARG A 562 -10.50 19.18 50.61
C ARG A 562 -11.33 18.78 51.82
N ASP A 563 -11.81 19.76 52.56
CA ASP A 563 -12.69 19.55 53.73
C ASP A 563 -14.01 18.86 53.36
N ASP A 564 -14.48 19.02 52.14
CA ASP A 564 -15.70 18.38 51.62
C ASP A 564 -15.48 16.92 51.16
N GLY A 565 -14.26 16.38 51.36
CA GLY A 565 -13.88 15.01 51.04
C GLY A 565 -13.40 14.78 49.61
N ARG A 566 -13.58 15.76 48.73
CA ARG A 566 -13.10 15.73 47.34
C ARG A 566 -11.61 16.01 47.25
N PHE A 567 -11.05 15.80 46.05
CA PHE A 567 -9.63 16.02 45.75
C PHE A 567 -9.47 17.18 44.80
N GLU A 568 -8.64 18.14 45.18
CA GLU A 568 -8.25 19.27 44.34
C GLU A 568 -6.85 19.02 43.78
N THR A 569 -6.73 19.08 42.47
CA THR A 569 -5.49 18.88 41.74
C THR A 569 -5.08 20.19 41.09
N VAL A 570 -3.86 20.65 41.37
CA VAL A 570 -3.22 21.76 40.68
C VAL A 570 -2.26 21.14 39.67
N PHE A 571 -2.49 21.43 38.39
CA PHE A 571 -1.71 20.87 37.26
C PHE A 571 -1.04 22.01 36.51
N GLU A 572 0.30 21.93 36.42
CA GLU A 572 1.15 22.83 35.66
C GLU A 572 1.63 22.13 34.40
N PHE A 573 1.54 22.82 33.25
CA PHE A 573 1.93 22.31 31.97
C PHE A 573 2.47 23.42 31.04
N GLU A 574 3.28 23.05 30.07
CA GLU A 574 3.71 23.92 29.00
C GLU A 574 3.12 23.45 27.67
N ALA A 575 2.73 24.38 26.81
CA ALA A 575 2.14 24.06 25.51
C ALA A 575 2.64 25.03 24.44
N ASP A 576 3.12 24.52 23.33
CA ASP A 576 3.61 25.29 22.21
C ASP A 576 3.19 24.69 20.86
N LYS A 577 3.08 25.54 19.84
CA LYS A 577 2.81 25.15 18.46
C LYS A 577 3.95 25.63 17.55
N PHE A 578 4.31 24.82 16.56
CA PHE A 578 5.35 25.10 15.59
C PHE A 578 4.87 24.82 14.17
N TYR A 579 5.31 25.67 13.24
CA TYR A 579 5.20 25.40 11.81
C TYR A 579 6.57 25.05 11.23
N ALA A 580 6.63 23.96 10.46
CA ALA A 580 7.83 23.56 9.74
C ALA A 580 7.75 23.91 8.25
N ASP A 581 8.91 24.04 7.59
CA ASP A 581 9.02 24.41 6.18
C ASP A 581 9.28 23.21 5.24
N GLY A 582 9.23 21.99 5.76
CA GLY A 582 9.52 20.79 5.00
C GLY A 582 11.00 20.40 4.94
N GLU A 583 11.92 21.34 5.17
CA GLU A 583 13.38 21.10 5.25
C GLU A 583 13.85 20.94 6.72
N GLY A 584 12.93 20.86 7.66
CA GLY A 584 13.22 20.69 9.09
C GLY A 584 13.42 22.01 9.86
N ARG A 585 13.29 23.16 9.22
CA ARG A 585 13.34 24.46 9.94
C ARG A 585 11.96 24.76 10.53
N GLU A 586 11.93 24.97 11.84
CA GLU A 586 10.71 25.22 12.58
C GLU A 586 10.66 26.67 13.08
N ARG A 587 9.47 27.21 13.13
CA ARG A 587 9.18 28.49 13.75
C ARG A 587 8.04 28.36 14.74
N LYS A 588 8.20 28.95 15.93
CA LYS A 588 7.14 28.99 16.93
C LYS A 588 5.94 29.77 16.38
N ALA A 589 4.75 29.22 16.57
CA ALA A 589 3.47 29.80 16.20
C ALA A 589 2.63 30.04 17.46
N MET A 590 1.62 30.90 17.36
CA MET A 590 0.71 31.13 18.47
C MET A 590 -0.21 29.92 18.62
N LEU A 591 -0.24 29.34 19.81
CA LEU A 591 -1.25 28.36 20.19
C LEU A 591 -2.40 29.09 20.90
N ASN A 592 -3.62 28.86 20.45
CA ASN A 592 -4.85 29.30 21.09
C ASN A 592 -5.94 28.29 20.71
N ASP A 593 -6.01 27.20 21.44
CA ASP A 593 -6.88 26.07 21.12
C ASP A 593 -7.57 25.53 22.39
N VAL A 594 -8.42 24.54 22.26
CA VAL A 594 -9.02 23.82 23.38
C VAL A 594 -8.51 22.37 23.35
N ILE A 595 -7.68 22.04 24.32
CA ILE A 595 -7.00 20.74 24.41
C ILE A 595 -7.53 19.96 25.60
N GLU A 596 -7.61 18.65 25.49
CA GLU A 596 -8.05 17.79 26.57
C GLU A 596 -7.03 17.73 27.69
N ILE A 597 -7.52 17.88 28.94
CA ILE A 597 -6.78 17.60 30.17
C ILE A 597 -7.54 16.49 30.88
N GLY A 598 -6.82 15.43 31.23
CA GLY A 598 -7.36 14.25 31.87
C GLY A 598 -6.76 13.98 33.23
N LEU A 599 -7.59 13.47 34.14
CA LEU A 599 -7.20 12.95 35.45
C LEU A 599 -7.62 11.48 35.53
N PHE A 600 -6.71 10.62 35.95
CA PHE A 600 -6.87 9.18 35.86
C PHE A 600 -6.48 8.47 37.15
N ALA A 601 -7.13 7.32 37.41
CA ALA A 601 -6.77 6.43 38.52
C ALA A 601 -5.58 5.52 38.14
N GLU A 602 -5.46 5.15 36.87
CA GLU A 602 -4.37 4.38 36.29
C GLU A 602 -3.81 5.11 35.06
N LYS A 603 -2.59 4.78 34.63
CA LYS A 603 -1.94 5.44 33.48
C LYS A 603 -2.61 5.04 32.17
N PRO A 604 -3.13 5.97 31.35
CA PRO A 604 -3.68 5.66 30.04
C PRO A 604 -2.70 4.94 29.12
N GLY A 605 -3.17 3.93 28.41
CA GLY A 605 -2.39 3.19 27.42
C GLY A 605 -1.47 2.10 27.99
N LEU A 606 -1.53 1.82 29.28
CA LEU A 606 -0.77 0.74 29.93
C LEU A 606 -1.70 -0.25 30.63
N GLY A 607 -1.33 -1.53 30.59
CA GLY A 607 -2.00 -2.59 31.35
C GLY A 607 -3.50 -2.70 31.06
N ALA A 608 -4.29 -2.83 32.13
CA ALA A 608 -5.74 -2.99 32.08
C ALA A 608 -6.52 -1.66 32.19
N PHE A 609 -5.95 -0.55 31.72
CA PHE A 609 -6.64 0.75 31.70
C PHE A 609 -7.96 0.66 30.94
N ASP A 610 -9.02 1.18 31.54
CA ASP A 610 -10.36 1.27 30.93
C ASP A 610 -11.12 2.54 31.39
N GLY A 611 -12.33 2.76 30.85
CA GLY A 611 -13.14 3.96 31.12
C GLY A 611 -13.43 4.24 32.62
N LYS A 612 -13.38 3.21 33.48
CA LYS A 612 -13.58 3.42 34.96
C LYS A 612 -12.38 4.12 35.60
N ASP A 613 -11.24 4.10 34.95
CA ASP A 613 -10.02 4.76 35.40
C ASP A 613 -9.98 6.26 35.04
N VAL A 614 -10.84 6.68 34.13
CA VAL A 614 -11.01 8.09 33.75
C VAL A 614 -11.83 8.80 34.85
N LEU A 615 -11.18 9.64 35.65
CA LEU A 615 -11.85 10.42 36.71
C LEU A 615 -12.47 11.69 36.14
N GLN A 616 -11.76 12.31 35.19
CA GLN A 616 -12.24 13.44 34.41
C GLN A 616 -11.40 13.54 33.12
N LEU A 617 -12.07 13.80 32.02
CA LEU A 617 -11.46 14.17 30.75
C LEU A 617 -12.28 15.30 30.14
N ARG A 618 -11.67 16.50 29.99
CA ARG A 618 -12.36 17.69 29.46
C ARG A 618 -11.42 18.58 28.68
N ARG A 619 -11.97 19.34 27.75
CA ARG A 619 -11.26 20.35 26.98
C ARG A 619 -11.15 21.67 27.78
N TYR A 620 -9.92 22.20 27.80
CA TYR A 620 -9.59 23.48 28.44
C TYR A 620 -9.00 24.42 27.38
N PRO A 621 -9.24 25.76 27.53
CA PRO A 621 -8.51 26.74 26.70
C PRO A 621 -7.01 26.66 27.00
N VAL A 622 -6.20 26.42 26.00
CA VAL A 622 -4.74 26.30 26.05
C VAL A 622 -4.10 27.33 25.14
N ARG A 623 -3.07 28.00 25.63
CA ARG A 623 -2.29 29.02 24.90
C ARG A 623 -0.81 28.66 24.99
N SER A 624 0.00 29.36 24.16
CA SER A 624 1.46 29.18 24.20
C SER A 624 2.05 29.49 25.57
N GLY A 625 3.00 28.68 26.00
CA GLY A 625 3.79 28.80 27.24
C GLY A 625 3.20 28.07 28.44
N SER A 626 3.78 28.34 29.62
CA SER A 626 3.41 27.66 30.86
C SER A 626 2.07 28.14 31.39
N GLN A 627 1.25 27.21 31.87
CA GLN A 627 -0.09 27.45 32.39
C GLN A 627 -0.39 26.53 33.58
N THR A 628 -1.35 26.95 34.40
CA THR A 628 -1.81 26.18 35.53
C THR A 628 -3.32 26.06 35.50
N VAL A 629 -3.84 24.87 35.74
CA VAL A 629 -5.28 24.62 35.94
C VAL A 629 -5.53 23.93 37.28
N THR A 630 -6.67 24.27 37.89
CA THR A 630 -7.13 23.61 39.13
C THR A 630 -8.39 22.82 38.85
N ILE A 631 -8.37 21.53 39.17
CA ILE A 631 -9.46 20.60 38.87
C ILE A 631 -9.87 19.86 40.16
N VAL A 632 -11.16 19.63 40.32
CA VAL A 632 -11.71 18.94 41.51
C VAL A 632 -12.39 17.65 41.09
N THR A 633 -12.00 16.52 41.71
CA THR A 633 -12.55 15.19 41.47
C THR A 633 -13.04 14.53 42.73
N GLU A 634 -13.99 13.58 42.63
CA GLU A 634 -14.51 12.80 43.75
C GLU A 634 -13.49 11.75 44.26
N ARG A 635 -12.69 11.19 43.34
CA ARG A 635 -11.64 10.22 43.63
C ARG A 635 -10.27 10.88 43.47
N ARG A 636 -9.28 10.41 44.23
CA ARG A 636 -7.91 10.89 44.11
C ARG A 636 -7.32 10.42 42.76
N PRO A 637 -6.85 11.33 41.88
CA PRO A 637 -6.12 10.95 40.69
C PRO A 637 -4.71 10.45 41.07
N ALA A 638 -4.25 9.47 40.33
CA ALA A 638 -2.87 9.02 40.34
C ALA A 638 -2.05 9.62 39.19
N PHE A 639 -2.72 9.94 38.07
CA PHE A 639 -2.09 10.51 36.87
C PHE A 639 -2.89 11.70 36.35
N VAL A 640 -2.17 12.66 35.77
CA VAL A 640 -2.74 13.86 35.14
C VAL A 640 -2.00 14.10 33.82
N GLY A 641 -2.71 14.50 32.79
CA GLY A 641 -2.08 14.76 31.49
C GLY A 641 -2.81 15.78 30.63
N ILE A 642 -2.04 16.38 29.72
CA ILE A 642 -2.51 17.19 28.59
C ILE A 642 -2.43 16.33 27.32
N ASP A 643 -3.45 16.40 26.45
CA ASP A 643 -3.62 15.52 25.29
C ASP A 643 -3.32 14.04 25.62
N PRO A 644 -3.94 13.47 26.65
CA PRO A 644 -3.55 12.18 27.21
C PRO A 644 -3.79 11.01 26.23
N TYR A 645 -4.54 11.24 25.15
CA TYR A 645 -4.83 10.22 24.11
C TYR A 645 -4.07 10.41 22.81
N ASN A 646 -3.06 11.31 22.76
CA ASN A 646 -2.19 11.56 21.61
C ASN A 646 -2.96 11.94 20.34
N LYS A 647 -3.96 12.79 20.48
CA LYS A 647 -4.76 13.28 19.35
C LYS A 647 -4.02 14.35 18.54
N TYR A 648 -3.08 15.08 19.16
CA TYR A 648 -2.26 16.10 18.51
C TYR A 648 -0.95 15.52 17.95
N ILE A 649 -0.39 16.17 16.93
CA ILE A 649 0.92 15.81 16.37
C ILE A 649 2.00 16.40 17.28
N ASP A 650 2.17 15.77 18.42
CA ASP A 650 3.10 16.19 19.45
C ASP A 650 4.49 15.58 19.23
N ARG A 651 5.54 16.42 19.34
CA ARG A 651 6.93 16.01 19.14
C ARG A 651 7.44 15.01 20.17
N ASN A 652 6.86 15.03 21.37
CA ASN A 652 7.21 14.14 22.46
C ASN A 652 5.98 13.79 23.33
N SER A 653 5.17 12.88 22.86
CA SER A 653 3.94 12.49 23.59
C SER A 653 4.20 11.64 24.86
N ASP A 654 5.45 11.33 25.18
CA ASP A 654 5.80 10.55 26.37
C ASP A 654 5.79 11.39 27.66
N ASP A 655 5.91 12.71 27.57
CA ASP A 655 5.89 13.65 28.69
C ASP A 655 4.54 14.38 28.89
N ASN A 656 3.50 13.97 28.15
CA ASN A 656 2.15 14.51 28.27
C ASN A 656 1.42 14.09 29.56
N ILE A 657 1.85 13.02 30.22
CA ILE A 657 1.20 12.44 31.39
C ILE A 657 2.22 12.23 32.52
N ILE A 658 1.90 12.73 33.72
CA ILE A 658 2.73 12.60 34.92
C ILE A 658 1.95 12.02 36.07
N GLU A 659 2.65 11.52 37.10
CA GLU A 659 2.06 11.13 38.38
C GLU A 659 1.63 12.36 39.18
N ALA A 660 0.52 12.23 39.88
CA ALA A 660 -0.01 13.27 40.76
C ALA A 660 0.50 13.08 42.20
N GLU A 661 1.37 13.99 42.63
CA GLU A 661 1.99 13.97 43.96
C GLU A 661 1.03 14.49 45.04
N ALA A 662 1.15 14.01 46.29
CA ALA A 662 0.45 14.57 47.40
C ALA A 662 1.10 15.90 47.84
N GLU A 663 0.29 16.94 48.08
CA GLU A 663 0.72 18.21 48.65
C GLU A 663 1.34 18.05 50.04
#